data_33214378ee39ae4573be3b42a4db77d6
#
_entry.id   33214378ee39ae4573be3b42a4db77d6
#
_cell.length_a   1.000
_cell.length_b   1.000
_cell.length_c   1.000
_cell.angle_alpha   90.00
_cell.angle_beta   90.00
_cell.angle_gamma   90.00
#
_symmetry.space_group_name_H-M   'P 1'
#
loop_
_entity.id
_entity.type
_entity.pdbx_description
1 polymer ?
#
loop_
_entity_poly.entity_id
_entity_poly.type
_entity_poly.pdbx_seq_one_letter_code
_entity_poly.pdbx_strand_id
1 'polypeptide(L)'
;MKLWQKFLLALGSIPAALGAVDYDLQLTQSGLNLAADGLEVVSFARIIAVEPPWGHKYFFNAYTKLEQTQDGNKIVQTYKSNDFSLNAYSAEEVGNDIVVTLDVTMLKNEPAHLEYCSLLIPAKTLGAAAYKATLKDGRIVEGKLDEVPPHFTTEFIEDAVKVVFYGDYGVLTVTSNDGNTFNINDARNSGACWGEWYTAVKGILFVSTAELEPQERFVNRFTLNFEMKPGFEFQQPLTPGSSEVKNVALDDISGDAAAMEEPVLPTIKKWTKADGFYLPADGCANKVVWVTELNSEEQKKFENAVARVTGTLFDSAKTGSGEGIFVNIAGDAENTPEHPEGYYMKVTPEKVVINARTPRGAFYALQSLRATKARCGEMTDWPDLDMRANLIMVDSDSLRVQKEFIDKLYAQGKINTLFIECEYAAWDSLKPVRQEWAMSKEDLKELVEYARANYIEVIPLFQSLGHCEWLFKNGQNVDLAENPGTLNVYNVRNPEVHKLMTRVLDEVVELFQPNMLHIGHDEVGNETNYPFQEANRKEGGAKLIMDDIMFYYDYCQKHNMKMMMWHDMFIRTPQKTHGSFGLAEERLKLPRDIYFAFWDYGATVDENTVRELHEEGFPVVLCGWDSTANIRKLTKLAKESGSTGYMTTIWAGYDGSATIFQREFNQVAAYIAGSARAWNTAEEANNFSAGHELTRRFFPEVLQDDECGAGVMLDLSNSANLILDPEEYPFGVENISGACEVNEHLDELNVQFMPMIRNGKPAAITVKSPNNPVFPESVIIPVNSKADKLYILHTFMPRMDVTDLGTVVAEYTVNYDDNTSVTIPVKHGSDIAMPYNDCNLALPMKHSLKSGDSRFWYMTLVNPHPEKQINSIVLNGKTYPYYLFAITIEK
;
A
#
# COMPACT_ATOMS: atom_id res chain seq x y z
N MET A 1 -0.30 -25.89 44.10
CA MET A 1 0.95 -25.86 44.87
C MET A 1 1.70 -27.19 45.00
N LYS A 2 1.07 -28.36 45.06
CA LYS A 2 1.81 -29.66 45.17
C LYS A 2 2.28 -30.26 43.82
N LEU A 3 1.74 -29.85 42.70
CA LEU A 3 2.20 -30.25 41.34
C LEU A 3 3.40 -29.41 40.88
N TRP A 4 3.44 -28.14 41.24
CA TRP A 4 4.51 -27.20 40.91
C TRP A 4 5.84 -27.54 41.56
N GLN A 5 5.81 -27.98 42.81
CA GLN A 5 7.04 -28.43 43.52
C GLN A 5 7.65 -29.70 42.94
N LYS A 6 6.83 -30.56 42.26
CA LYS A 6 7.38 -31.75 41.60
C LYS A 6 7.99 -31.41 40.20
N PHE A 7 7.57 -30.35 39.58
CA PHE A 7 8.15 -29.91 38.28
C PHE A 7 9.52 -29.22 38.52
N LEU A 8 9.64 -28.40 39.54
CA LEU A 8 10.91 -27.75 39.91
C LEU A 8 11.96 -28.75 40.47
N LEU A 9 11.53 -29.85 41.10
CA LEU A 9 12.42 -30.91 41.60
C LEU A 9 12.92 -31.86 40.49
N ALA A 10 12.27 -31.89 39.32
CA ALA A 10 12.73 -32.64 38.16
C ALA A 10 13.80 -31.89 37.33
N LEU A 11 13.91 -30.57 37.49
CA LEU A 11 14.92 -29.74 36.86
C LEU A 11 16.23 -29.64 37.66
N GLY A 12 16.32 -30.26 38.83
CA GLY A 12 17.46 -30.18 39.78
C GLY A 12 18.59 -31.17 39.55
N SER A 13 18.60 -31.95 38.48
CA SER A 13 19.69 -32.90 38.17
C SER A 13 19.86 -33.09 36.66
N ILE A 14 20.39 -32.09 35.98
CA ILE A 14 20.96 -32.28 34.64
C ILE A 14 22.45 -32.61 34.86
N PRO A 15 22.95 -33.78 34.45
CA PRO A 15 24.38 -34.11 34.56
C PRO A 15 25.20 -33.20 33.64
N ALA A 16 26.32 -32.70 34.11
CA ALA A 16 27.30 -31.96 33.37
C ALA A 16 27.95 -32.83 32.28
N ALA A 17 27.52 -32.67 31.07
CA ALA A 17 28.21 -32.81 29.79
C ALA A 17 27.24 -32.45 28.64
N LEU A 18 26.88 -31.17 28.55
CA LEU A 18 26.32 -30.62 27.34
C LEU A 18 27.46 -30.47 26.36
N GLY A 19 27.33 -30.97 25.12
CA GLY A 19 28.28 -30.73 24.06
C GLY A 19 28.33 -29.25 23.73
N ALA A 20 29.46 -28.77 23.19
CA ALA A 20 29.52 -27.42 22.62
C ALA A 20 28.46 -27.29 21.56
N VAL A 21 27.67 -26.21 21.58
CA VAL A 21 26.68 -25.88 20.59
C VAL A 21 27.44 -25.29 19.39
N ASP A 22 27.08 -25.72 18.18
CA ASP A 22 27.63 -25.15 16.94
C ASP A 22 26.73 -23.98 16.51
N TYR A 23 27.29 -22.76 16.57
CA TYR A 23 26.56 -21.55 16.22
C TYR A 23 26.82 -21.12 14.78
N ASP A 24 25.77 -20.88 14.01
CA ASP A 24 25.80 -20.20 12.73
C ASP A 24 25.34 -18.77 12.88
N LEU A 25 26.29 -17.85 12.74
CA LEU A 25 26.11 -16.41 12.91
C LEU A 25 26.06 -15.73 11.56
N GLN A 26 24.97 -15.01 11.29
CA GLN A 26 24.81 -14.23 10.10
C GLN A 26 24.33 -12.82 10.42
N LEU A 27 24.98 -11.80 9.84
CA LEU A 27 24.46 -10.44 9.82
C LEU A 27 23.83 -10.16 8.47
N THR A 28 22.54 -9.81 8.51
CA THR A 28 21.78 -9.38 7.35
C THR A 28 21.56 -7.87 7.44
N GLN A 29 21.02 -7.26 6.38
CA GLN A 29 20.61 -5.86 6.45
C GLN A 29 19.55 -5.63 7.54
N SER A 30 18.85 -6.68 7.98
CA SER A 30 17.84 -6.65 9.04
C SER A 30 18.42 -6.77 10.44
N GLY A 31 19.68 -7.08 10.60
CA GLY A 31 20.34 -7.32 11.88
C GLY A 31 20.93 -8.72 12.00
N LEU A 32 21.01 -9.23 13.23
CA LEU A 32 21.56 -10.55 13.53
C LEU A 32 20.55 -11.66 13.27
N ASN A 33 21.04 -12.70 12.61
CA ASN A 33 20.42 -14.00 12.59
C ASN A 33 21.37 -15.02 13.23
N LEU A 34 20.86 -15.84 14.12
CA LEU A 34 21.61 -16.83 14.86
C LEU A 34 20.90 -18.17 14.86
N ALA A 35 21.58 -19.21 14.40
CA ALA A 35 21.14 -20.58 14.61
C ALA A 35 22.10 -21.31 15.57
N ALA A 36 21.56 -22.26 16.32
CA ALA A 36 22.27 -23.12 17.26
C ALA A 36 21.99 -24.57 16.88
N ASP A 37 23.01 -25.32 16.45
CA ASP A 37 22.87 -26.69 15.88
C ASP A 37 21.73 -26.79 14.81
N GLY A 38 21.60 -25.74 13.97
CA GLY A 38 20.60 -25.64 12.92
C GLY A 38 19.21 -25.12 13.37
N LEU A 39 18.97 -24.92 14.67
CA LEU A 39 17.75 -24.30 15.18
C LEU A 39 17.91 -22.78 15.21
N GLU A 40 17.05 -22.04 14.54
CA GLU A 40 17.03 -20.59 14.59
C GLU A 40 16.67 -20.08 16.00
N VAL A 41 17.57 -19.38 16.62
CA VAL A 41 17.43 -18.89 18.01
C VAL A 41 17.09 -17.40 18.02
N VAL A 42 17.65 -16.62 17.08
CA VAL A 42 17.39 -15.20 16.91
C VAL A 42 17.20 -14.90 15.43
N SER A 43 16.13 -14.23 15.09
CA SER A 43 15.83 -13.92 13.69
C SER A 43 16.19 -12.50 13.27
N PHE A 44 16.24 -11.53 14.18
CA PHE A 44 16.80 -10.22 13.86
C PHE A 44 16.97 -9.32 15.10
N ALA A 45 17.72 -8.23 14.92
CA ALA A 45 17.79 -7.12 15.86
C ALA A 45 17.79 -5.80 15.10
N ARG A 46 17.13 -4.78 15.61
CA ARG A 46 16.90 -3.50 14.93
C ARG A 46 17.03 -2.31 15.88
N ILE A 47 17.55 -1.20 15.35
CA ILE A 47 17.68 0.07 16.07
C ILE A 47 16.78 1.11 15.40
N ILE A 48 16.01 1.86 16.19
CA ILE A 48 15.21 3.02 15.74
C ILE A 48 15.65 4.24 16.54
N ALA A 49 16.12 5.27 15.86
CA ALA A 49 16.40 6.57 16.45
C ALA A 49 15.39 7.60 15.94
N VAL A 50 14.75 8.31 16.85
CA VAL A 50 13.74 9.32 16.55
C VAL A 50 14.01 10.60 17.34
N GLU A 51 13.50 11.73 16.88
CA GLU A 51 13.50 12.95 17.70
C GLU A 51 12.60 12.76 18.93
N PRO A 52 13.01 13.20 20.14
CA PRO A 52 12.14 13.19 21.31
C PRO A 52 10.92 14.11 21.10
N PRO A 53 9.72 13.73 21.53
CA PRO A 53 9.22 12.45 22.00
C PRO A 53 8.50 11.64 20.91
N TRP A 54 9.10 11.14 19.89
CA TRP A 54 8.54 10.46 18.72
C TRP A 54 8.26 11.38 17.51
N GLY A 55 9.19 12.21 17.14
CA GLY A 55 9.15 13.01 15.91
C GLY A 55 9.26 12.12 14.65
N HIS A 56 8.56 12.50 13.57
CA HIS A 56 8.38 11.69 12.36
C HIS A 56 9.61 11.52 11.46
N LYS A 57 10.80 11.93 11.83
CA LYS A 57 11.86 12.16 10.84
C LYS A 57 12.89 11.07 10.59
N TYR A 58 12.97 10.02 11.36
CA TYR A 58 14.13 9.13 11.26
C TYR A 58 13.80 7.65 11.22
N PHE A 59 13.20 7.21 10.14
CA PHE A 59 13.04 5.80 9.85
C PHE A 59 14.28 5.23 9.16
N PHE A 60 14.62 4.01 9.50
CA PHE A 60 15.78 3.20 9.14
C PHE A 60 16.04 2.93 7.67
N ASN A 61 15.15 3.31 6.76
CA ASN A 61 15.17 2.86 5.38
C ASN A 61 16.16 3.57 4.47
N ALA A 62 16.82 4.61 4.97
CA ALA A 62 17.80 5.34 4.19
C ALA A 62 19.23 5.01 4.64
N TYR A 63 19.66 3.77 4.46
CA TYR A 63 21.07 3.41 4.58
C TYR A 63 21.83 3.94 3.38
N THR A 64 22.65 4.95 3.60
CA THR A 64 23.50 5.49 2.53
C THR A 64 24.73 4.60 2.26
N LYS A 65 25.14 3.77 3.22
CA LYS A 65 26.24 2.83 3.07
C LYS A 65 26.21 1.76 4.15
N LEU A 66 26.22 0.50 3.73
CA LEU A 66 26.38 -0.65 4.59
C LEU A 66 27.75 -1.29 4.33
N GLU A 67 28.55 -1.44 5.37
CA GLU A 67 29.81 -2.18 5.32
C GLU A 67 29.73 -3.37 6.27
N GLN A 68 30.12 -4.54 5.81
CA GLN A 68 30.16 -5.76 6.61
C GLN A 68 31.54 -6.36 6.55
N THR A 69 32.07 -6.75 7.72
CA THR A 69 33.34 -7.45 7.85
C THR A 69 33.17 -8.66 8.75
N GLN A 70 33.90 -9.72 8.45
CA GLN A 70 34.00 -10.89 9.30
C GLN A 70 35.48 -11.15 9.60
N ASP A 71 35.80 -11.31 10.87
CA ASP A 71 37.15 -11.64 11.36
C ASP A 71 37.05 -12.77 12.38
N GLY A 72 37.34 -14.00 11.95
CA GLY A 72 37.19 -15.20 12.75
C GLY A 72 35.74 -15.41 13.19
N ASN A 73 35.52 -15.48 14.50
CA ASN A 73 34.21 -15.69 15.13
C ASN A 73 33.41 -14.39 15.34
N LYS A 74 33.88 -13.26 14.79
CA LYS A 74 33.25 -11.97 14.96
C LYS A 74 32.77 -11.42 13.64
N ILE A 75 31.50 -10.99 13.61
CA ILE A 75 30.88 -10.29 12.49
C ILE A 75 30.57 -8.86 12.91
N VAL A 76 30.92 -7.88 12.07
CA VAL A 76 30.62 -6.47 12.32
C VAL A 76 29.92 -5.87 11.11
N GLN A 77 28.81 -5.22 11.36
CA GLN A 77 28.07 -4.45 10.36
C GLN A 77 28.05 -2.98 10.78
N THR A 78 28.46 -2.10 9.89
CA THR A 78 28.46 -0.66 10.14
C THR A 78 27.60 0.02 9.08
N TYR A 79 26.73 0.93 9.51
CA TYR A 79 25.88 1.70 8.60
C TYR A 79 25.66 3.12 9.11
N LYS A 80 25.49 4.04 8.17
CA LYS A 80 25.21 5.44 8.44
C LYS A 80 23.75 5.74 8.12
N SER A 81 23.01 6.27 9.07
CA SER A 81 21.63 6.68 8.89
C SER A 81 21.58 8.17 8.55
N ASN A 82 21.35 8.52 7.28
CA ASN A 82 21.05 9.89 6.77
C ASN A 82 21.79 11.04 7.44
N ASP A 83 23.09 10.93 7.68
CA ASP A 83 23.88 11.90 8.45
C ASP A 83 23.42 12.12 9.91
N PHE A 84 22.49 11.31 10.40
CA PHE A 84 21.95 11.40 11.75
C PHE A 84 22.77 10.62 12.76
N SER A 85 23.06 9.35 12.48
CA SER A 85 23.85 8.48 13.34
C SER A 85 24.79 7.56 12.56
N LEU A 86 25.90 7.19 13.19
CA LEU A 86 26.74 6.06 12.78
C LEU A 86 26.43 4.91 13.71
N ASN A 87 26.04 3.77 13.15
CA ASN A 87 25.63 2.60 13.88
C ASN A 87 26.57 1.45 13.55
N ALA A 88 27.03 0.75 14.58
CA ALA A 88 27.75 -0.50 14.44
C ALA A 88 27.03 -1.61 15.24
N TYR A 89 26.76 -2.71 14.58
CA TYR A 89 26.20 -3.90 15.17
C TYR A 89 27.20 -5.04 15.01
N SER A 90 27.52 -5.72 16.08
CA SER A 90 28.43 -6.85 16.01
C SER A 90 27.96 -8.02 16.87
N ALA A 91 28.28 -9.23 16.41
CA ALA A 91 28.12 -10.45 17.15
C ALA A 91 29.44 -11.22 17.16
N GLU A 92 29.79 -11.79 18.32
CA GLU A 92 31.06 -12.50 18.51
C GLU A 92 30.82 -13.75 19.38
N GLU A 93 31.24 -14.91 18.88
CA GLU A 93 31.21 -16.15 19.63
C GLU A 93 32.37 -16.16 20.65
N VAL A 94 32.03 -16.30 21.92
CA VAL A 94 33.01 -16.35 23.06
C VAL A 94 32.75 -17.60 23.92
N GLY A 95 33.39 -18.68 23.60
CA GLY A 95 33.11 -19.98 24.24
C GLY A 95 31.75 -20.53 23.79
N ASN A 96 30.83 -20.72 24.72
CA ASN A 96 29.44 -21.15 24.44
C ASN A 96 28.46 -19.98 24.40
N ASP A 97 28.94 -18.75 24.43
CA ASP A 97 28.14 -17.55 24.47
C ASP A 97 28.28 -16.75 23.17
N ILE A 98 27.23 -16.07 22.77
CA ILE A 98 27.26 -15.06 21.72
C ILE A 98 27.16 -13.69 22.37
N VAL A 99 28.17 -12.87 22.21
CA VAL A 99 28.18 -11.48 22.69
C VAL A 99 27.77 -10.56 21.57
N VAL A 100 26.63 -9.90 21.74
CA VAL A 100 26.10 -8.93 20.79
C VAL A 100 26.40 -7.52 21.29
N THR A 101 26.87 -6.65 20.43
CA THR A 101 27.15 -5.24 20.74
C THR A 101 26.46 -4.34 19.74
N LEU A 102 25.68 -3.41 20.28
CA LEU A 102 25.13 -2.25 19.59
C LEU A 102 25.96 -1.02 19.96
N ASP A 103 26.41 -0.27 18.98
CA ASP A 103 27.24 0.92 19.16
C ASP A 103 26.69 2.03 18.25
N VAL A 104 26.03 3.01 18.83
CA VAL A 104 25.37 4.11 18.12
C VAL A 104 26.05 5.41 18.47
N THR A 105 26.54 6.15 17.47
CA THR A 105 27.14 7.48 17.64
C THR A 105 26.26 8.50 16.92
N MET A 106 25.73 9.45 17.67
CA MET A 106 24.97 10.56 17.11
C MET A 106 25.88 11.51 16.34
N LEU A 107 25.51 11.82 15.09
CA LEU A 107 26.29 12.71 14.23
C LEU A 107 25.73 14.14 14.21
N LYS A 108 24.44 14.30 14.47
CA LYS A 108 23.77 15.60 14.55
C LYS A 108 23.92 16.24 15.92
N ASN A 109 23.76 17.56 15.96
CA ASN A 109 23.79 18.37 17.18
C ASN A 109 22.38 18.54 17.79
N GLU A 110 21.61 17.45 17.79
CA GLU A 110 20.23 17.38 18.30
C GLU A 110 20.09 16.14 19.17
N PRO A 111 19.28 16.18 20.25
CA PRO A 111 19.00 14.99 21.05
C PRO A 111 18.19 13.97 20.27
N ALA A 112 18.29 12.70 20.66
CA ALA A 112 17.52 11.63 20.04
C ALA A 112 16.93 10.67 21.11
N HIS A 113 15.70 10.22 20.86
CA HIS A 113 15.14 9.06 21.49
C HIS A 113 15.52 7.83 20.68
N LEU A 114 16.18 6.89 21.32
CA LEU A 114 16.58 5.62 20.72
C LEU A 114 15.65 4.53 21.24
N GLU A 115 14.92 3.90 20.34
CA GLU A 115 14.26 2.63 20.59
C GLU A 115 14.95 1.56 19.75
N TYR A 116 15.27 0.43 20.33
CA TYR A 116 15.87 -0.66 19.62
C TYR A 116 15.28 -2.00 20.04
N CYS A 117 14.90 -2.78 19.05
CA CYS A 117 14.61 -4.18 19.21
C CYS A 117 15.94 -4.93 19.22
N SER A 118 16.41 -5.24 20.39
CA SER A 118 17.71 -5.92 20.56
C SER A 118 17.70 -7.31 19.97
N LEU A 119 16.58 -8.02 20.11
CA LEU A 119 16.39 -9.40 19.69
C LEU A 119 14.95 -9.69 19.32
N LEU A 120 14.75 -10.60 18.38
CA LEU A 120 13.51 -11.33 18.18
C LEU A 120 13.81 -12.83 18.28
N ILE A 121 13.12 -13.52 19.17
CA ILE A 121 13.19 -14.97 19.31
C ILE A 121 11.97 -15.57 18.62
N PRO A 122 12.15 -16.41 17.57
CA PRO A 122 11.04 -16.98 16.84
C PRO A 122 10.06 -17.77 17.72
N ALA A 123 8.77 -17.68 17.42
CA ALA A 123 7.74 -18.40 18.17
C ALA A 123 7.99 -19.92 18.19
N LYS A 124 8.48 -20.49 17.08
CA LYS A 124 8.82 -21.90 16.93
C LYS A 124 9.92 -22.37 17.89
N THR A 125 10.85 -21.49 18.26
CA THR A 125 11.97 -21.82 19.14
C THR A 125 11.55 -21.94 20.60
N LEU A 126 10.59 -21.16 21.04
CA LEU A 126 10.15 -21.11 22.43
C LEU A 126 8.90 -21.95 22.71
N GLY A 127 7.99 -22.05 21.77
CA GLY A 127 6.70 -22.69 22.02
C GLY A 127 5.94 -22.03 23.18
N ALA A 128 5.45 -22.86 24.12
CA ALA A 128 4.84 -22.42 25.38
C ALA A 128 5.86 -22.43 26.53
N ALA A 129 7.02 -21.82 26.32
CA ALA A 129 8.14 -21.84 27.27
C ALA A 129 7.77 -21.25 28.64
N ALA A 130 8.29 -21.86 29.69
CA ALA A 130 8.37 -21.20 31.00
C ALA A 130 9.52 -20.19 30.97
N TYR A 131 9.38 -19.10 31.73
CA TYR A 131 10.43 -18.09 31.82
C TYR A 131 10.72 -17.66 33.25
N LYS A 132 11.94 -17.16 33.42
CA LYS A 132 12.41 -16.55 34.68
C LYS A 132 13.22 -15.32 34.35
N ALA A 133 12.72 -14.15 34.76
CA ALA A 133 13.40 -12.88 34.56
C ALA A 133 13.90 -12.31 35.86
N THR A 134 15.09 -11.70 35.83
CA THR A 134 15.62 -10.88 36.91
C THR A 134 15.56 -9.43 36.48
N LEU A 135 14.88 -8.60 37.24
CA LEU A 135 14.71 -7.18 36.97
C LEU A 135 15.89 -6.37 37.54
N LYS A 136 16.02 -5.14 37.10
CA LYS A 136 17.09 -4.20 37.51
C LYS A 136 17.12 -3.96 39.02
N ASP A 137 15.97 -3.98 39.67
CA ASP A 137 15.85 -3.84 41.14
C ASP A 137 16.11 -5.13 41.91
N GLY A 138 16.45 -6.23 41.23
CA GLY A 138 16.72 -7.54 41.78
C GLY A 138 15.48 -8.42 42.01
N ARG A 139 14.29 -7.94 41.72
CA ARG A 139 13.08 -8.79 41.76
C ARG A 139 13.16 -9.88 40.71
N ILE A 140 12.52 -10.99 41.00
CA ILE A 140 12.41 -12.12 40.10
C ILE A 140 10.95 -12.26 39.68
N VAL A 141 10.72 -12.33 38.36
CA VAL A 141 9.43 -12.61 37.75
C VAL A 141 9.51 -13.98 37.08
N GLU A 142 8.57 -14.85 37.38
CA GLU A 142 8.48 -16.20 36.79
C GLU A 142 7.09 -16.41 36.22
N GLY A 143 7.02 -17.05 35.05
CA GLY A 143 5.77 -17.32 34.34
C GLY A 143 5.93 -18.40 33.29
N LYS A 144 4.88 -18.53 32.50
CA LYS A 144 4.84 -19.38 31.31
C LYS A 144 4.15 -18.61 30.21
N LEU A 145 4.67 -18.69 28.98
CA LEU A 145 4.01 -18.15 27.82
C LEU A 145 2.69 -18.89 27.58
N ASP A 146 1.65 -18.17 27.23
CA ASP A 146 0.34 -18.76 26.96
C ASP A 146 0.42 -19.71 25.75
N GLU A 147 -0.32 -20.81 25.81
CA GLU A 147 -0.44 -21.77 24.69
C GLU A 147 -1.15 -21.13 23.48
N VAL A 148 -2.09 -20.21 23.75
CA VAL A 148 -2.71 -19.34 22.75
C VAL A 148 -2.13 -17.95 22.89
N PRO A 149 -1.26 -17.51 21.97
CA PRO A 149 -0.65 -16.19 22.07
C PRO A 149 -1.69 -15.06 21.93
N PRO A 150 -1.46 -13.92 22.58
CA PRO A 150 -2.36 -12.76 22.46
C PRO A 150 -2.44 -12.24 21.02
N HIS A 151 -3.60 -11.72 20.64
CA HIS A 151 -3.82 -11.14 19.30
C HIS A 151 -3.04 -9.85 19.03
N PHE A 152 -2.62 -9.18 20.10
CA PHE A 152 -1.83 -7.95 20.01
C PHE A 152 -0.52 -8.15 20.74
N THR A 153 0.51 -7.38 20.37
CA THR A 153 1.75 -7.33 21.12
C THR A 153 1.46 -6.93 22.56
N THR A 154 1.86 -7.79 23.48
CA THR A 154 1.63 -7.58 24.90
C THR A 154 2.95 -7.59 25.64
N GLU A 155 3.29 -6.47 26.27
CA GLU A 155 4.43 -6.38 27.19
C GLU A 155 4.09 -7.16 28.46
N PHE A 156 4.97 -8.07 28.84
CA PHE A 156 4.74 -8.92 30.03
C PHE A 156 5.90 -8.90 31.04
N ILE A 157 7.04 -8.32 30.67
CA ILE A 157 8.19 -8.08 31.57
C ILE A 157 8.77 -6.70 31.26
N GLU A 158 8.90 -5.86 32.28
CA GLU A 158 9.56 -4.57 32.20
C GLU A 158 10.90 -4.62 32.97
N ASP A 159 11.88 -3.84 32.55
CA ASP A 159 13.16 -3.61 33.22
C ASP A 159 13.97 -4.89 33.52
N ALA A 160 13.94 -5.89 32.65
CA ALA A 160 14.71 -7.11 32.81
C ALA A 160 16.20 -6.87 32.48
N VAL A 161 17.09 -7.39 33.33
CA VAL A 161 18.55 -7.45 33.08
C VAL A 161 18.99 -8.87 32.72
N LYS A 162 18.18 -9.86 33.00
CA LYS A 162 18.41 -11.24 32.61
C LYS A 162 17.08 -11.96 32.45
N VAL A 163 16.95 -12.76 31.41
CA VAL A 163 15.84 -13.68 31.27
C VAL A 163 16.32 -15.07 30.84
N VAL A 164 15.67 -16.10 31.33
CA VAL A 164 15.89 -17.50 30.98
C VAL A 164 14.57 -18.07 30.51
N PHE A 165 14.55 -18.58 29.29
CA PHE A 165 13.41 -19.31 28.72
C PHE A 165 13.72 -20.81 28.72
N TYR A 166 12.76 -21.61 29.20
CA TYR A 166 12.79 -23.08 29.23
C TYR A 166 11.86 -23.61 28.15
N GLY A 167 12.35 -23.67 26.92
CA GLY A 167 11.61 -24.11 25.76
C GLY A 167 11.65 -25.63 25.54
N ASP A 168 10.94 -26.07 24.48
CA ASP A 168 10.87 -27.48 24.13
C ASP A 168 12.21 -28.01 23.63
N TYR A 169 13.00 -27.20 22.94
CA TYR A 169 14.29 -27.57 22.35
C TYR A 169 15.49 -27.34 23.26
N GLY A 170 15.37 -26.44 24.22
CA GLY A 170 16.50 -26.12 25.11
C GLY A 170 16.22 -24.98 26.06
N VAL A 171 17.29 -24.42 26.57
CA VAL A 171 17.28 -23.27 27.50
C VAL A 171 18.01 -22.10 26.86
N LEU A 172 17.28 -21.02 26.65
CA LEU A 172 17.85 -19.77 26.14
C LEU A 172 18.01 -18.77 27.27
N THR A 173 19.21 -18.27 27.45
CA THR A 173 19.51 -17.20 28.42
C THR A 173 19.93 -15.93 27.68
N VAL A 174 19.29 -14.82 27.99
CA VAL A 174 19.67 -13.48 27.57
C VAL A 174 20.08 -12.66 28.77
N THR A 175 21.24 -12.03 28.73
CA THR A 175 21.78 -11.24 29.86
C THR A 175 22.30 -9.89 29.34
N SER A 176 21.86 -8.81 29.95
CA SER A 176 22.45 -7.48 29.71
C SER A 176 23.79 -7.35 30.39
N ASN A 177 24.82 -6.90 29.68
CA ASN A 177 26.17 -6.78 30.21
C ASN A 177 26.53 -5.37 30.72
N ASP A 178 25.83 -4.34 30.19
CA ASP A 178 26.14 -2.93 30.50
C ASP A 178 25.12 -2.26 31.45
N GLY A 179 24.25 -3.05 32.09
CA GLY A 179 23.27 -2.56 33.05
C GLY A 179 22.04 -1.90 32.41
N ASN A 180 21.92 -1.96 31.07
CA ASN A 180 20.71 -1.61 30.36
C ASN A 180 19.62 -2.66 30.61
N THR A 181 18.37 -2.30 30.35
CA THR A 181 17.24 -3.19 30.59
C THR A 181 16.53 -3.54 29.29
N PHE A 182 15.79 -4.64 29.33
CA PHE A 182 14.89 -5.05 28.26
C PHE A 182 13.45 -5.02 28.74
N ASN A 183 12.57 -4.47 27.93
CA ASN A 183 11.15 -4.76 28.01
C ASN A 183 10.86 -5.91 27.06
N ILE A 184 10.10 -6.90 27.52
CA ILE A 184 9.87 -8.14 26.77
C ILE A 184 8.41 -8.25 26.41
N ASN A 185 8.17 -8.35 25.10
CA ASN A 185 6.85 -8.32 24.50
C ASN A 185 6.54 -9.64 23.80
N ASP A 186 5.34 -10.18 24.02
CA ASP A 186 4.82 -11.32 23.28
C ASP A 186 4.13 -10.87 22.00
N ALA A 187 4.76 -11.13 20.88
CA ALA A 187 4.27 -10.82 19.54
C ALA A 187 4.01 -12.07 18.70
N ARG A 188 3.93 -13.26 19.31
CA ARG A 188 3.81 -14.53 18.58
C ARG A 188 2.57 -14.63 17.69
N ASN A 189 1.51 -13.90 17.99
CA ASN A 189 0.27 -13.88 17.19
C ASN A 189 -0.12 -12.47 16.74
N SER A 190 0.76 -11.51 16.87
CA SER A 190 0.49 -10.14 16.47
C SER A 190 0.65 -9.97 14.96
N GLY A 191 -0.42 -9.58 14.29
CA GLY A 191 -0.40 -9.19 12.87
C GLY A 191 0.23 -7.82 12.63
N ALA A 192 0.41 -7.00 13.68
CA ALA A 192 1.04 -5.69 13.62
C ALA A 192 1.65 -5.36 14.99
N CYS A 193 2.96 -5.48 15.10
CA CYS A 193 3.73 -4.87 16.17
C CYS A 193 4.31 -3.57 15.63
N TRP A 194 3.92 -2.44 16.17
CA TRP A 194 4.58 -1.16 15.89
C TRP A 194 4.70 -0.83 14.39
N GLY A 195 3.57 -0.97 13.66
CA GLY A 195 3.52 -0.74 12.23
C GLY A 195 3.97 -1.96 11.41
N GLU A 196 3.94 -1.84 10.10
CA GLU A 196 4.21 -2.89 9.10
C GLU A 196 5.57 -3.58 9.19
N TRP A 197 6.47 -3.07 10.01
CA TRP A 197 7.87 -3.46 10.16
C TRP A 197 8.08 -4.84 10.79
N TYR A 198 7.09 -5.38 11.51
CA TYR A 198 7.19 -6.64 12.26
C TYR A 198 6.24 -7.72 11.78
N THR A 199 5.58 -7.51 10.65
CA THR A 199 4.54 -8.44 10.16
C THR A 199 5.11 -9.78 9.68
N ALA A 200 6.38 -9.84 9.30
CA ALA A 200 6.98 -11.04 8.73
C ALA A 200 7.49 -12.06 9.76
N VAL A 201 7.75 -11.65 11.00
CA VAL A 201 8.36 -12.54 12.01
C VAL A 201 7.57 -12.50 13.31
N LYS A 202 7.00 -13.64 13.69
CA LYS A 202 6.24 -13.83 14.94
C LYS A 202 7.15 -14.40 16.01
N GLY A 203 7.22 -13.74 17.17
CA GLY A 203 8.13 -14.18 18.24
C GLY A 203 8.03 -13.36 19.51
N ILE A 204 9.06 -13.49 20.35
CA ILE A 204 9.24 -12.70 21.56
C ILE A 204 10.25 -11.58 21.29
N LEU A 205 9.82 -10.34 21.47
CA LEU A 205 10.61 -9.13 21.22
C LEU A 205 11.28 -8.64 22.51
N PHE A 206 12.56 -8.31 22.41
CA PHE A 206 13.32 -7.60 23.44
C PHE A 206 13.50 -6.16 22.99
N VAL A 207 12.84 -5.23 23.65
CA VAL A 207 12.85 -3.81 23.32
C VAL A 207 13.54 -3.04 24.43
N SER A 208 14.40 -2.10 24.05
CA SER A 208 15.06 -1.17 24.98
C SER A 208 14.97 0.24 24.43
N THR A 209 15.01 1.21 25.34
CA THR A 209 14.97 2.64 25.00
C THR A 209 16.14 3.37 25.65
N ALA A 210 16.63 4.42 25.02
CA ALA A 210 17.63 5.32 25.58
C ALA A 210 17.40 6.74 25.06
N GLU A 211 17.61 7.73 25.92
CA GLU A 211 17.67 9.13 25.51
C GLU A 211 19.14 9.52 25.28
N LEU A 212 19.44 10.08 24.14
CA LEU A 212 20.80 10.47 23.74
C LEU A 212 20.90 11.97 23.56
N GLU A 213 21.91 12.54 24.15
CA GLU A 213 22.31 13.93 23.94
C GLU A 213 23.05 14.12 22.60
N PRO A 214 23.11 15.34 22.05
CA PRO A 214 23.85 15.62 20.83
C PRO A 214 25.29 15.08 20.88
N GLN A 215 25.71 14.38 19.82
CA GLN A 215 27.04 13.76 19.67
C GLN A 215 27.38 12.69 20.71
N GLU A 216 26.42 12.24 21.49
CA GLU A 216 26.61 11.14 22.43
C GLU A 216 26.82 9.80 21.70
N ARG A 217 27.61 8.94 22.33
CA ARG A 217 27.80 7.55 21.92
C ARG A 217 27.14 6.63 22.91
N PHE A 218 26.23 5.81 22.41
CA PHE A 218 25.55 4.80 23.19
C PHE A 218 26.10 3.41 22.85
N VAL A 219 26.37 2.61 23.83
CA VAL A 219 26.80 1.21 23.67
C VAL A 219 25.93 0.33 24.55
N ASN A 220 25.33 -0.69 23.96
CA ASN A 220 24.63 -1.74 24.68
C ASN A 220 25.25 -3.10 24.31
N ARG A 221 25.56 -3.90 25.32
CA ARG A 221 26.03 -5.27 25.14
C ARG A 221 25.12 -6.23 25.89
N PHE A 222 24.88 -7.35 25.26
CA PHE A 222 24.18 -8.45 25.87
C PHE A 222 24.74 -9.79 25.41
N THR A 223 24.56 -10.80 26.24
CA THR A 223 25.04 -12.15 25.99
C THR A 223 23.87 -13.09 25.81
N LEU A 224 23.92 -13.86 24.72
CA LEU A 224 23.04 -14.98 24.44
C LEU A 224 23.75 -16.27 24.74
N ASN A 225 23.07 -17.17 25.45
CA ASN A 225 23.51 -18.54 25.64
C ASN A 225 22.37 -19.49 25.41
N PHE A 226 22.58 -20.46 24.54
CA PHE A 226 21.60 -21.51 24.26
C PHE A 226 22.15 -22.87 24.62
N GLU A 227 21.41 -23.58 25.45
CA GLU A 227 21.72 -24.94 25.86
C GLU A 227 20.71 -25.91 25.26
N MET A 228 21.12 -26.71 24.28
CA MET A 228 20.25 -27.71 23.63
C MET A 228 19.91 -28.82 24.61
N LYS A 229 18.68 -29.36 24.58
CA LYS A 229 18.29 -30.53 25.34
C LYS A 229 19.10 -31.77 24.93
N PRO A 230 19.68 -32.55 25.85
CA PRO A 230 20.42 -33.75 25.53
C PRO A 230 19.55 -34.77 24.74
N GLY A 231 20.08 -35.26 23.65
CA GLY A 231 19.41 -36.27 22.80
C GLY A 231 18.32 -35.70 21.92
N PHE A 232 18.22 -34.35 21.81
CA PHE A 232 17.41 -33.70 20.81
C PHE A 232 18.23 -33.66 19.52
N GLU A 233 17.81 -34.43 18.53
CA GLU A 233 18.24 -34.28 17.15
C GLU A 233 17.15 -33.46 16.45
N PHE A 234 17.55 -32.34 15.81
CA PHE A 234 16.65 -31.59 14.94
C PHE A 234 16.21 -32.55 13.83
N GLN A 235 15.06 -33.18 14.03
CA GLN A 235 14.41 -33.90 12.93
C GLN A 235 13.90 -32.83 11.99
N GLN A 236 14.44 -32.77 10.78
CA GLN A 236 13.76 -32.07 9.70
C GLN A 236 12.30 -32.48 9.76
N PRO A 237 11.34 -31.56 9.77
CA PRO A 237 9.93 -31.88 9.90
C PRO A 237 9.63 -33.01 8.94
N LEU A 238 9.11 -34.09 9.48
CA LEU A 238 8.55 -35.16 8.65
C LEU A 238 7.56 -34.48 7.72
N THR A 239 7.74 -34.65 6.43
CA THR A 239 6.77 -34.24 5.41
C THR A 239 5.39 -34.50 6.00
N PRO A 240 4.48 -33.52 6.10
CA PRO A 240 3.15 -33.75 6.63
C PRO A 240 2.61 -34.96 5.89
N GLY A 241 2.42 -36.05 6.62
CA GLY A 241 1.83 -37.25 6.02
C GLY A 241 0.52 -36.79 5.42
N SER A 242 0.24 -37.21 4.20
CA SER A 242 -1.01 -36.96 3.48
C SER A 242 -2.21 -37.21 4.41
N SER A 243 -2.55 -36.26 5.27
CA SER A 243 -3.86 -36.19 5.85
C SER A 243 -4.75 -35.77 4.70
N GLU A 244 -5.65 -36.66 4.31
CA GLU A 244 -6.74 -36.32 3.40
C GLU A 244 -7.33 -34.99 3.82
N VAL A 245 -6.94 -33.94 3.13
CA VAL A 245 -7.67 -32.67 3.16
C VAL A 245 -8.99 -33.03 2.53
N LYS A 246 -10.04 -33.12 3.34
CA LYS A 246 -11.39 -33.16 2.83
C LYS A 246 -11.55 -31.95 1.94
N ASN A 247 -11.63 -32.17 0.63
CA ASN A 247 -12.05 -31.20 -0.33
C ASN A 247 -13.35 -30.55 0.18
N VAL A 248 -13.24 -29.36 0.75
CA VAL A 248 -14.36 -28.44 0.75
C VAL A 248 -14.46 -28.02 -0.71
N ALA A 249 -15.51 -28.48 -1.38
CA ALA A 249 -15.82 -28.08 -2.73
C ALA A 249 -15.86 -26.55 -2.73
N LEU A 250 -14.85 -25.91 -3.29
CA LEU A 250 -14.97 -24.59 -3.84
C LEU A 250 -15.97 -24.74 -4.96
N ASP A 251 -17.08 -24.03 -4.82
CA ASP A 251 -18.13 -24.00 -5.83
C ASP A 251 -17.48 -23.77 -7.20
N ASP A 252 -17.85 -24.64 -8.12
CA ASP A 252 -17.42 -24.79 -9.49
C ASP A 252 -17.16 -23.44 -10.18
N ILE A 253 -15.91 -22.98 -10.22
CA ILE A 253 -15.45 -21.97 -11.16
C ILE A 253 -14.78 -22.72 -12.32
N SER A 254 -15.48 -23.68 -12.85
CA SER A 254 -15.19 -24.27 -14.16
C SER A 254 -15.89 -23.44 -15.24
N GLY A 255 -15.51 -22.18 -15.38
CA GLY A 255 -15.78 -21.39 -16.57
C GLY A 255 -14.59 -21.52 -17.49
N ASP A 256 -14.80 -21.97 -18.72
CA ASP A 256 -13.83 -21.98 -19.80
C ASP A 256 -12.94 -20.72 -19.77
N ALA A 257 -11.65 -20.86 -19.49
CA ALA A 257 -10.67 -19.77 -19.52
C ALA A 257 -10.57 -19.11 -20.92
N ALA A 258 -11.17 -19.70 -21.91
CA ALA A 258 -11.21 -19.20 -23.31
C ALA A 258 -12.19 -18.05 -23.55
N ALA A 259 -12.97 -17.59 -22.56
CA ALA A 259 -13.99 -16.56 -22.76
C ALA A 259 -14.25 -15.65 -21.55
N MET A 260 -13.24 -15.35 -20.72
CA MET A 260 -13.41 -14.25 -19.77
C MET A 260 -13.43 -12.92 -20.54
N GLU A 261 -14.65 -12.47 -20.86
CA GLU A 261 -14.85 -11.09 -21.31
C GLU A 261 -14.23 -10.14 -20.27
N GLU A 262 -13.35 -9.24 -20.73
CA GLU A 262 -12.76 -8.22 -19.85
C GLU A 262 -13.86 -7.52 -19.04
N PRO A 263 -13.76 -7.43 -17.71
CA PRO A 263 -14.77 -6.79 -16.90
C PRO A 263 -14.88 -5.32 -17.27
N VAL A 264 -16.11 -4.87 -17.55
CA VAL A 264 -16.40 -3.44 -17.74
C VAL A 264 -16.52 -2.77 -16.37
N LEU A 265 -15.63 -1.85 -16.03
CA LEU A 265 -15.66 -1.11 -14.78
C LEU A 265 -15.98 0.39 -15.02
N PRO A 266 -17.01 0.94 -14.32
CA PRO A 266 -17.98 0.28 -13.42
C PRO A 266 -18.91 -0.70 -14.13
N THR A 267 -19.25 -1.81 -13.46
CA THR A 267 -20.20 -2.79 -13.99
C THR A 267 -21.57 -2.17 -14.22
N ILE A 268 -22.15 -2.41 -15.39
CA ILE A 268 -23.49 -1.95 -15.75
C ILE A 268 -24.52 -2.80 -15.03
N LYS A 269 -25.40 -2.18 -14.25
CA LYS A 269 -26.37 -2.88 -13.39
C LYS A 269 -27.35 -3.78 -14.13
N LYS A 270 -27.81 -3.33 -15.29
CA LYS A 270 -28.68 -4.14 -16.15
C LYS A 270 -28.17 -4.07 -17.59
N TRP A 271 -27.69 -5.18 -18.10
CA TRP A 271 -27.16 -5.27 -19.45
C TRP A 271 -27.62 -6.57 -20.13
N THR A 272 -28.47 -6.42 -21.17
CA THR A 272 -28.85 -7.52 -22.06
C THR A 272 -27.97 -7.43 -23.28
N LYS A 273 -26.96 -8.27 -23.38
CA LYS A 273 -25.99 -8.28 -24.50
C LYS A 273 -26.66 -8.86 -25.76
N ALA A 274 -26.26 -8.33 -26.91
CA ALA A 274 -26.58 -8.84 -28.23
C ALA A 274 -25.31 -9.00 -29.08
N ASP A 275 -25.42 -9.77 -30.16
CA ASP A 275 -24.29 -9.98 -31.06
C ASP A 275 -23.97 -8.72 -31.88
N GLY A 276 -22.68 -8.50 -32.15
CA GLY A 276 -22.17 -7.40 -32.95
C GLY A 276 -21.86 -6.13 -32.18
N PHE A 277 -21.42 -5.13 -32.92
CA PHE A 277 -20.99 -3.83 -32.40
C PHE A 277 -21.60 -2.71 -33.24
N TYR A 278 -21.76 -1.54 -32.66
CA TYR A 278 -22.08 -0.33 -33.44
C TYR A 278 -20.84 0.05 -34.24
N LEU A 279 -20.98 0.04 -35.55
CA LEU A 279 -19.92 0.40 -36.49
C LEU A 279 -20.49 1.48 -37.40
N PRO A 280 -20.14 2.77 -37.21
CA PRO A 280 -20.58 3.81 -38.15
C PRO A 280 -20.04 3.49 -39.56
N ALA A 281 -20.85 3.73 -40.57
CA ALA A 281 -20.48 3.48 -41.98
C ALA A 281 -19.18 4.22 -42.34
N ASP A 282 -18.34 3.60 -43.19
CA ASP A 282 -17.04 4.15 -43.61
C ASP A 282 -17.20 5.59 -44.14
N GLY A 283 -16.42 6.51 -43.56
CA GLY A 283 -16.40 7.92 -43.92
C GLY A 283 -17.51 8.78 -43.30
N CYS A 284 -18.36 8.22 -42.45
CA CYS A 284 -19.34 8.99 -41.68
C CYS A 284 -18.75 9.34 -40.30
N ALA A 285 -18.69 10.64 -40.00
CA ALA A 285 -18.57 11.11 -38.63
C ALA A 285 -19.74 10.55 -37.79
N ASN A 286 -19.52 10.18 -36.54
CA ASN A 286 -20.60 9.79 -35.64
C ASN A 286 -21.61 10.94 -35.55
N LYS A 287 -22.76 10.79 -36.15
CA LYS A 287 -23.82 11.80 -36.10
C LYS A 287 -24.50 11.73 -34.74
N VAL A 288 -24.55 12.87 -34.05
CA VAL A 288 -25.47 12.99 -32.92
C VAL A 288 -26.77 13.62 -33.39
N VAL A 289 -27.83 12.90 -33.13
CA VAL A 289 -29.20 13.38 -33.44
C VAL A 289 -29.83 13.78 -32.11
N TRP A 290 -30.07 15.07 -31.96
CA TRP A 290 -30.79 15.59 -30.81
C TRP A 290 -32.29 15.32 -30.96
N VAL A 291 -32.83 14.56 -30.00
CA VAL A 291 -34.28 14.34 -29.86
C VAL A 291 -34.89 15.45 -29.02
N THR A 292 -34.08 16.01 -28.09
CA THR A 292 -34.50 17.10 -27.19
C THR A 292 -33.65 18.33 -27.47
N GLU A 293 -34.22 19.52 -27.41
CA GLU A 293 -33.45 20.77 -27.55
C GLU A 293 -32.79 21.12 -26.21
N LEU A 294 -31.45 21.19 -26.19
CA LEU A 294 -30.67 21.78 -25.10
C LEU A 294 -30.38 23.25 -25.44
N ASN A 295 -30.03 24.06 -24.42
CA ASN A 295 -29.46 25.37 -24.70
C ASN A 295 -28.10 25.21 -25.40
N SER A 296 -27.67 26.24 -26.13
CA SER A 296 -26.51 26.15 -27.00
C SER A 296 -25.20 25.87 -26.28
N GLU A 297 -25.08 26.26 -25.03
CA GLU A 297 -23.89 26.01 -24.21
C GLU A 297 -23.83 24.55 -23.74
N GLU A 298 -24.92 24.03 -23.20
CA GLU A 298 -25.02 22.61 -22.78
C GLU A 298 -24.88 21.68 -24.00
N GLN A 299 -25.48 22.05 -25.14
CA GLN A 299 -25.34 21.30 -26.39
C GLN A 299 -23.87 21.21 -26.79
N LYS A 300 -23.16 22.34 -26.83
CA LYS A 300 -21.74 22.38 -27.18
C LYS A 300 -20.87 21.62 -26.21
N LYS A 301 -21.15 21.71 -24.90
CA LYS A 301 -20.44 20.96 -23.84
C LYS A 301 -20.60 19.46 -24.09
N PHE A 302 -21.81 18.99 -24.33
CA PHE A 302 -22.07 17.58 -24.60
C PHE A 302 -21.43 17.11 -25.91
N GLU A 303 -21.52 17.89 -27.00
CA GLU A 303 -20.89 17.61 -28.29
C GLU A 303 -19.36 17.47 -28.17
N ASN A 304 -18.71 18.33 -27.40
CA ASN A 304 -17.28 18.22 -27.07
C ASN A 304 -16.99 16.95 -26.28
N ALA A 305 -17.83 16.58 -25.33
CA ALA A 305 -17.69 15.35 -24.55
C ALA A 305 -17.80 14.11 -25.45
N VAL A 306 -18.75 14.08 -26.37
CA VAL A 306 -18.87 12.97 -27.33
C VAL A 306 -17.67 12.89 -28.25
N ALA A 307 -17.20 14.02 -28.80
CA ALA A 307 -16.01 14.05 -29.65
C ALA A 307 -14.78 13.42 -28.91
N ARG A 308 -14.61 13.72 -27.65
CA ARG A 308 -13.55 13.10 -26.84
C ARG A 308 -13.73 11.59 -26.64
N VAL A 309 -14.99 11.13 -26.46
CA VAL A 309 -15.28 9.71 -26.21
C VAL A 309 -15.17 8.89 -27.52
N THR A 310 -15.65 9.43 -28.64
CA THR A 310 -15.69 8.70 -29.91
C THR A 310 -14.48 8.95 -30.82
N GLY A 311 -13.67 9.95 -30.51
CA GLY A 311 -12.51 10.32 -31.33
C GLY A 311 -12.85 10.97 -32.66
N THR A 312 -14.13 11.30 -32.90
CA THR A 312 -14.61 11.84 -34.17
C THR A 312 -15.17 13.25 -34.00
N LEU A 313 -15.02 14.09 -35.05
CA LEU A 313 -15.63 15.40 -35.10
C LEU A 313 -17.13 15.25 -35.40
N PHE A 314 -17.90 16.11 -34.77
CA PHE A 314 -19.35 16.10 -34.78
C PHE A 314 -19.98 16.63 -36.04
N ASP A 315 -21.06 15.96 -36.52
CA ASP A 315 -22.06 16.57 -37.40
C ASP A 315 -23.42 16.53 -36.68
N SER A 316 -23.90 17.67 -36.17
CA SER A 316 -25.21 17.75 -35.51
C SER A 316 -26.32 17.81 -36.55
N ALA A 317 -26.96 16.67 -36.80
CA ALA A 317 -28.15 16.63 -37.64
C ALA A 317 -29.40 16.78 -36.77
N LYS A 318 -30.20 17.80 -37.01
CA LYS A 318 -31.58 17.88 -36.50
C LYS A 318 -32.45 16.93 -37.31
N THR A 319 -32.93 15.88 -36.70
CA THR A 319 -33.88 14.90 -37.23
C THR A 319 -33.41 14.03 -38.40
N GLY A 320 -33.37 12.73 -38.21
CA GLY A 320 -33.17 11.77 -39.29
C GLY A 320 -33.48 10.33 -38.85
N SER A 321 -34.24 9.64 -39.75
CA SER A 321 -34.27 8.17 -39.74
C SER A 321 -32.93 7.71 -40.34
N GLY A 322 -32.04 7.14 -39.56
CA GLY A 322 -30.74 6.65 -40.04
C GLY A 322 -29.76 6.25 -38.98
N GLU A 323 -28.51 6.14 -39.40
CA GLU A 323 -27.38 5.79 -38.55
C GLU A 323 -26.96 6.97 -37.63
N GLY A 324 -26.45 6.69 -36.45
CA GLY A 324 -25.92 7.71 -35.53
C GLY A 324 -26.22 7.45 -34.06
N ILE A 325 -25.87 8.44 -33.25
CA ILE A 325 -26.12 8.46 -31.79
C ILE A 325 -27.29 9.40 -31.51
N PHE A 326 -28.42 8.84 -31.10
CA PHE A 326 -29.66 9.57 -30.82
C PHE A 326 -29.74 9.85 -29.32
N VAL A 327 -29.82 11.12 -28.93
CA VAL A 327 -29.81 11.55 -27.55
C VAL A 327 -31.13 12.23 -27.21
N ASN A 328 -31.83 11.65 -26.22
CA ASN A 328 -33.04 12.20 -25.64
C ASN A 328 -32.79 12.52 -24.16
N ILE A 329 -32.88 13.80 -23.79
CA ILE A 329 -32.70 14.26 -22.41
C ILE A 329 -34.02 14.91 -21.97
N ALA A 330 -34.76 14.17 -21.12
CA ALA A 330 -36.03 14.64 -20.57
C ALA A 330 -36.25 14.02 -19.18
N GLY A 331 -36.91 14.76 -18.28
CA GLY A 331 -37.17 14.28 -16.93
C GLY A 331 -38.04 13.01 -16.86
N ASP A 332 -38.81 12.71 -17.92
CA ASP A 332 -39.65 11.54 -18.12
C ASP A 332 -39.19 10.65 -19.29
N ALA A 333 -37.91 10.74 -19.67
CA ALA A 333 -37.38 9.97 -20.77
C ALA A 333 -37.62 8.46 -20.57
N GLU A 334 -38.08 7.79 -21.64
CA GLU A 334 -38.54 6.41 -21.63
C GLU A 334 -37.47 5.43 -21.14
N ASN A 335 -37.84 4.49 -20.28
CA ASN A 335 -37.01 3.43 -19.70
C ASN A 335 -35.86 3.91 -18.82
N THR A 336 -35.76 5.22 -18.51
CA THR A 336 -34.70 5.74 -17.63
C THR A 336 -34.96 5.47 -16.16
N PRO A 337 -33.92 5.19 -15.34
CA PRO A 337 -34.04 5.14 -13.89
C PRO A 337 -34.52 6.49 -13.28
N GLU A 338 -35.04 6.46 -12.05
CA GLU A 338 -35.45 7.68 -11.35
C GLU A 338 -34.28 8.62 -11.00
N HIS A 339 -33.10 8.05 -10.81
CA HIS A 339 -31.90 8.83 -10.45
C HIS A 339 -31.53 9.83 -11.57
N PRO A 340 -31.24 11.11 -11.25
CA PRO A 340 -30.91 12.14 -12.26
C PRO A 340 -29.74 11.78 -13.18
N GLU A 341 -28.78 11.02 -12.70
CA GLU A 341 -27.62 10.57 -13.43
C GLU A 341 -27.81 9.18 -14.07
N GLY A 342 -28.98 8.59 -13.95
CA GLY A 342 -29.34 7.33 -14.60
C GLY A 342 -29.60 7.48 -16.07
N TYR A 343 -29.42 6.40 -16.82
CA TYR A 343 -29.66 6.35 -18.27
C TYR A 343 -30.19 4.98 -18.71
N TYR A 344 -30.87 5.00 -19.86
CA TYR A 344 -31.12 3.85 -20.70
C TYR A 344 -30.38 4.02 -22.01
N MET A 345 -29.75 2.93 -22.50
CA MET A 345 -29.04 2.94 -23.77
C MET A 345 -29.33 1.66 -24.54
N LYS A 346 -29.63 1.80 -25.82
CA LYS A 346 -29.76 0.70 -26.78
C LYS A 346 -28.77 0.86 -27.92
N VAL A 347 -27.96 -0.17 -28.12
CA VAL A 347 -26.92 -0.22 -29.15
C VAL A 347 -27.30 -1.28 -30.19
N THR A 348 -27.35 -0.90 -31.45
CA THR A 348 -27.49 -1.78 -32.62
C THR A 348 -26.32 -1.53 -33.58
N PRO A 349 -26.11 -2.37 -34.62
CA PRO A 349 -25.04 -2.13 -35.57
C PRO A 349 -25.12 -0.75 -36.26
N GLU A 350 -26.33 -0.19 -36.45
CA GLU A 350 -26.54 1.04 -37.20
C GLU A 350 -26.72 2.29 -36.33
N LYS A 351 -27.15 2.09 -35.06
CA LYS A 351 -27.43 3.26 -34.21
C LYS A 351 -27.30 2.98 -32.71
N VAL A 352 -27.02 4.04 -31.98
CA VAL A 352 -27.11 4.11 -30.51
C VAL A 352 -28.27 5.04 -30.13
N VAL A 353 -29.11 4.59 -29.21
CA VAL A 353 -30.17 5.42 -28.60
C VAL A 353 -29.87 5.60 -27.13
N ILE A 354 -29.77 6.86 -26.70
CA ILE A 354 -29.54 7.23 -25.29
C ILE A 354 -30.75 8.00 -24.79
N ASN A 355 -31.38 7.51 -23.74
CA ASN A 355 -32.41 8.21 -22.96
C ASN A 355 -31.84 8.51 -21.55
N ALA A 356 -31.86 9.79 -21.15
CA ALA A 356 -31.37 10.21 -19.82
C ALA A 356 -32.24 11.35 -19.27
N ARG A 357 -32.24 11.53 -17.93
CA ARG A 357 -32.98 12.63 -17.30
C ARG A 357 -32.20 13.94 -17.35
N THR A 358 -30.86 13.86 -17.41
CA THR A 358 -29.97 15.02 -17.42
C THR A 358 -28.83 14.84 -18.42
N PRO A 359 -28.18 15.95 -18.87
CA PRO A 359 -26.98 15.85 -19.69
C PRO A 359 -25.85 15.00 -19.08
N ARG A 360 -25.70 15.03 -17.76
CA ARG A 360 -24.72 14.20 -17.05
C ARG A 360 -25.05 12.71 -17.15
N GLY A 361 -26.32 12.32 -17.04
CA GLY A 361 -26.74 10.93 -17.27
C GLY A 361 -26.46 10.45 -18.70
N ALA A 362 -26.71 11.28 -19.70
CA ALA A 362 -26.37 11.00 -21.10
C ALA A 362 -24.84 10.89 -21.30
N PHE A 363 -24.07 11.75 -20.66
CA PHE A 363 -22.61 11.65 -20.67
C PHE A 363 -22.09 10.31 -20.09
N TYR A 364 -22.70 9.81 -18.99
CA TYR A 364 -22.33 8.50 -18.44
C TYR A 364 -22.73 7.33 -19.31
N ALA A 365 -23.83 7.45 -20.08
CA ALA A 365 -24.15 6.49 -21.14
C ALA A 365 -23.05 6.40 -22.21
N LEU A 366 -22.49 7.54 -22.63
CA LEU A 366 -21.35 7.58 -23.57
C LEU A 366 -20.10 6.91 -22.97
N GLN A 367 -19.81 7.11 -21.66
CA GLN A 367 -18.69 6.43 -21.02
C GLN A 367 -18.89 4.90 -21.01
N SER A 368 -20.11 4.43 -20.81
CA SER A 368 -20.42 3.00 -20.91
C SER A 368 -20.35 2.49 -22.35
N LEU A 369 -20.76 3.28 -23.32
CA LEU A 369 -20.58 2.94 -24.73
C LEU A 369 -19.10 2.73 -25.09
N ARG A 370 -18.24 3.62 -24.62
CA ARG A 370 -16.77 3.49 -24.76
C ARG A 370 -16.23 2.24 -24.05
N ALA A 371 -16.59 2.03 -22.79
CA ALA A 371 -16.10 0.91 -21.98
C ALA A 371 -16.52 -0.46 -22.55
N THR A 372 -17.70 -0.55 -23.16
CA THR A 372 -18.22 -1.76 -23.84
C THR A 372 -17.73 -1.91 -25.27
N LYS A 373 -16.84 -1.04 -25.75
CA LYS A 373 -16.41 -0.98 -27.16
C LYS A 373 -17.60 -0.89 -28.14
N ALA A 374 -18.68 -0.23 -27.70
CA ALA A 374 -19.94 -0.10 -28.42
C ALA A 374 -20.62 -1.45 -28.80
N ARG A 375 -20.54 -2.45 -27.95
CA ARG A 375 -21.21 -3.75 -28.13
C ARG A 375 -22.71 -3.58 -28.14
N CYS A 376 -23.38 -4.29 -29.09
CA CYS A 376 -24.83 -4.29 -29.21
C CYS A 376 -25.52 -4.84 -27.96
N GLY A 377 -26.70 -4.28 -27.65
CA GLY A 377 -27.51 -4.67 -26.51
C GLY A 377 -28.30 -3.54 -25.90
N GLU A 378 -28.97 -3.82 -24.80
CA GLU A 378 -29.74 -2.86 -24.02
C GLU A 378 -29.19 -2.72 -22.63
N MET A 379 -28.98 -1.50 -22.17
CA MET A 379 -28.37 -1.16 -20.89
C MET A 379 -29.26 -0.21 -20.10
N THR A 380 -29.42 -0.45 -18.79
CA THR A 380 -30.05 0.48 -17.86
C THR A 380 -29.15 0.58 -16.63
N ASP A 381 -28.72 1.79 -16.30
CA ASP A 381 -27.69 1.97 -15.26
C ASP A 381 -27.88 3.29 -14.50
N TRP A 382 -27.44 3.32 -13.24
CA TRP A 382 -27.54 4.46 -12.32
C TRP A 382 -26.57 4.31 -11.14
N PRO A 383 -26.16 5.39 -10.47
CA PRO A 383 -25.26 5.28 -9.31
C PRO A 383 -25.99 4.81 -8.06
N ASP A 384 -25.23 4.21 -7.13
CA ASP A 384 -25.67 3.90 -5.77
C ASP A 384 -25.41 5.04 -4.79
N LEU A 385 -24.34 5.82 -5.01
CA LEU A 385 -23.99 6.96 -4.18
C LEU A 385 -24.07 8.28 -4.96
N ASP A 386 -24.64 9.31 -4.33
CA ASP A 386 -24.84 10.62 -4.97
C ASP A 386 -23.51 11.33 -5.25
N MET A 387 -22.64 11.46 -4.23
CA MET A 387 -21.29 11.98 -4.40
C MET A 387 -20.31 10.83 -4.63
N ARG A 388 -19.60 10.88 -5.73
CA ARG A 388 -18.55 9.94 -6.11
C ARG A 388 -17.31 10.77 -6.41
N ALA A 389 -16.40 10.79 -5.44
CA ALA A 389 -15.32 11.76 -5.42
C ALA A 389 -13.94 11.10 -5.45
N ASN A 390 -12.99 11.82 -6.01
CA ASN A 390 -11.57 11.58 -5.84
C ASN A 390 -10.90 12.83 -5.26
N LEU A 391 -9.89 12.62 -4.41
CA LEU A 391 -8.96 13.66 -3.97
C LEU A 391 -7.70 13.60 -4.82
N ILE A 392 -7.16 14.76 -5.21
CA ILE A 392 -5.88 14.89 -5.90
C ILE A 392 -5.01 15.96 -5.26
N MET A 393 -3.69 15.77 -5.36
CA MET A 393 -2.67 16.77 -5.08
C MET A 393 -2.12 17.31 -6.40
N VAL A 394 -1.69 18.56 -6.45
CA VAL A 394 -1.26 19.22 -7.69
C VAL A 394 0.11 19.89 -7.58
N ASP A 395 0.89 19.77 -8.64
CA ASP A 395 2.20 20.39 -8.84
C ASP A 395 2.35 20.97 -10.26
N SER A 396 3.50 21.47 -10.63
CA SER A 396 3.74 22.06 -11.96
C SER A 396 3.54 21.10 -13.13
N ASP A 397 3.59 19.79 -12.91
CA ASP A 397 3.39 18.78 -13.95
C ASP A 397 1.96 18.19 -13.96
N SER A 398 1.14 18.57 -12.99
CA SER A 398 -0.20 17.99 -12.77
C SER A 398 -1.17 18.25 -13.90
N LEU A 399 -1.13 19.40 -14.56
CA LEU A 399 -2.12 19.75 -15.60
C LEU A 399 -2.24 18.67 -16.67
N ARG A 400 -1.11 18.24 -17.23
CA ARG A 400 -1.08 17.20 -18.26
C ARG A 400 -1.57 15.86 -17.73
N VAL A 401 -1.04 15.43 -16.60
CA VAL A 401 -1.35 14.13 -15.99
C VAL A 401 -2.83 14.07 -15.57
N GLN A 402 -3.33 15.11 -14.92
CA GLN A 402 -4.71 15.14 -14.44
C GLN A 402 -5.73 15.24 -15.57
N LYS A 403 -5.43 15.93 -16.67
CA LYS A 403 -6.29 15.88 -17.86
C LYS A 403 -6.41 14.47 -18.43
N GLU A 404 -5.30 13.75 -18.48
CA GLU A 404 -5.30 12.35 -18.91
C GLU A 404 -6.10 11.46 -17.93
N PHE A 405 -5.99 11.70 -16.62
CA PHE A 405 -6.77 11.01 -15.60
C PHE A 405 -8.26 11.33 -15.72
N ILE A 406 -8.62 12.59 -15.97
CA ILE A 406 -10.03 12.96 -16.21
C ILE A 406 -10.60 12.17 -17.37
N ASP A 407 -9.89 12.06 -18.48
CA ASP A 407 -10.37 11.39 -19.69
C ASP A 407 -10.41 9.87 -19.55
N LYS A 408 -9.41 9.28 -18.92
CA LYS A 408 -9.22 7.81 -18.88
C LYS A 408 -9.69 7.16 -17.57
N LEU A 409 -9.71 7.89 -16.44
CA LEU A 409 -10.11 7.35 -15.14
C LEU A 409 -11.43 7.95 -14.66
N TYR A 410 -11.48 9.27 -14.43
CA TYR A 410 -12.58 9.87 -13.68
C TYR A 410 -13.87 9.90 -14.49
N ALA A 411 -13.82 10.32 -15.76
CA ALA A 411 -14.99 10.31 -16.63
C ALA A 411 -15.50 8.89 -16.89
N GLN A 412 -14.60 7.94 -17.19
CA GLN A 412 -14.98 6.54 -17.38
C GLN A 412 -15.49 5.88 -16.11
N GLY A 413 -14.90 6.22 -14.95
CA GLY A 413 -15.35 5.79 -13.62
C GLY A 413 -16.66 6.44 -13.17
N LYS A 414 -17.19 7.40 -13.96
CA LYS A 414 -18.40 8.15 -13.66
C LYS A 414 -18.30 8.93 -12.33
N ILE A 415 -17.10 9.45 -12.04
CA ILE A 415 -16.85 10.38 -10.94
C ILE A 415 -17.55 11.70 -11.24
N ASN A 416 -18.19 12.30 -10.25
CA ASN A 416 -18.89 13.58 -10.39
C ASN A 416 -18.30 14.70 -9.54
N THR A 417 -17.33 14.40 -8.67
CA THR A 417 -16.71 15.38 -7.76
C THR A 417 -15.19 15.15 -7.70
N LEU A 418 -14.41 16.20 -7.77
CA LEU A 418 -12.96 16.20 -7.63
C LEU A 418 -12.57 17.18 -6.53
N PHE A 419 -11.95 16.69 -5.48
CA PHE A 419 -11.29 17.53 -4.46
C PHE A 419 -9.85 17.78 -4.89
N ILE A 420 -9.45 19.05 -4.89
CA ILE A 420 -8.07 19.45 -5.20
C ILE A 420 -7.45 20.06 -3.94
N GLU A 421 -6.48 19.38 -3.39
CA GLU A 421 -5.65 19.90 -2.32
C GLU A 421 -4.66 20.91 -2.92
N CYS A 422 -4.76 22.18 -2.55
CA CYS A 422 -4.24 23.28 -3.35
C CYS A 422 -3.44 24.36 -2.59
N GLU A 423 -3.10 24.15 -1.34
CA GLU A 423 -2.33 25.14 -0.55
C GLU A 423 -0.93 25.40 -1.12
N TYR A 424 -0.36 24.43 -1.84
CA TYR A 424 0.93 24.58 -2.51
C TYR A 424 0.84 25.18 -3.92
N ALA A 425 -0.36 25.54 -4.42
CA ALA A 425 -0.45 26.25 -5.68
C ALA A 425 0.16 27.67 -5.59
N ALA A 426 0.43 28.27 -6.74
CA ALA A 426 1.21 29.52 -6.82
C ALA A 426 0.38 30.76 -6.46
N TRP A 427 -0.26 30.77 -5.28
CA TRP A 427 -1.05 31.89 -4.78
C TRP A 427 -0.21 33.15 -4.62
N ASP A 428 -0.78 34.31 -4.97
CA ASP A 428 -0.07 35.60 -4.83
C ASP A 428 0.18 35.99 -3.37
N SER A 429 -0.77 35.66 -2.49
CA SER A 429 -0.65 35.86 -1.04
C SER A 429 0.41 34.94 -0.40
N LEU A 430 0.82 33.87 -1.04
CA LEU A 430 1.77 32.88 -0.52
C LEU A 430 3.13 32.91 -1.23
N LYS A 431 3.46 33.96 -1.98
CA LYS A 431 4.77 34.10 -2.65
C LYS A 431 5.99 33.77 -1.79
N PRO A 432 6.10 34.18 -0.51
CA PRO A 432 7.27 33.90 0.31
C PRO A 432 7.48 32.41 0.62
N VAL A 433 6.38 31.64 0.69
CA VAL A 433 6.40 30.20 1.03
C VAL A 433 6.32 29.28 -0.20
N ARG A 434 6.18 29.87 -1.39
CA ARG A 434 6.01 29.15 -2.66
C ARG A 434 7.18 28.20 -2.92
N GLN A 435 6.87 27.01 -3.36
CA GLN A 435 7.84 26.00 -3.80
C GLN A 435 8.09 26.11 -5.32
N GLU A 436 9.25 25.60 -5.79
CA GLU A 436 9.62 25.62 -7.22
C GLU A 436 8.67 24.79 -8.08
N TRP A 437 8.11 23.73 -7.52
CA TRP A 437 7.16 22.81 -8.17
C TRP A 437 5.69 23.24 -8.01
N ALA A 438 5.41 24.42 -7.50
CA ALA A 438 4.04 24.92 -7.33
C ALA A 438 3.32 25.05 -8.68
N MET A 439 2.10 24.50 -8.78
CA MET A 439 1.25 24.68 -9.96
C MET A 439 0.89 26.16 -10.14
N SER A 440 0.97 26.66 -11.37
CA SER A 440 0.55 28.01 -11.68
C SER A 440 -0.96 28.21 -11.50
N LYS A 441 -1.41 29.43 -11.21
CA LYS A 441 -2.86 29.72 -11.12
C LYS A 441 -3.55 29.55 -12.49
N GLU A 442 -2.83 29.81 -13.56
CA GLU A 442 -3.31 29.62 -14.93
C GLU A 442 -3.56 28.13 -15.23
N ASP A 443 -2.61 27.27 -14.89
CA ASP A 443 -2.74 25.82 -15.09
C ASP A 443 -3.82 25.22 -14.17
N LEU A 444 -3.88 25.66 -12.91
CA LEU A 444 -4.92 25.25 -11.98
C LEU A 444 -6.32 25.64 -12.46
N LYS A 445 -6.48 26.85 -12.96
CA LYS A 445 -7.73 27.31 -13.57
C LYS A 445 -8.12 26.46 -14.78
N GLU A 446 -7.15 26.19 -15.67
CA GLU A 446 -7.38 25.33 -16.83
C GLU A 446 -7.79 23.91 -16.42
N LEU A 447 -7.18 23.34 -15.38
CA LEU A 447 -7.56 22.04 -14.81
C LEU A 447 -9.00 22.04 -14.29
N VAL A 448 -9.38 23.07 -13.51
CA VAL A 448 -10.74 23.25 -12.98
C VAL A 448 -11.77 23.33 -14.10
N GLU A 449 -11.51 24.13 -15.14
CA GLU A 449 -12.39 24.28 -16.29
C GLU A 449 -12.48 22.97 -17.10
N TYR A 450 -11.36 22.25 -17.24
CA TYR A 450 -11.33 20.96 -17.94
C TYR A 450 -12.14 19.88 -17.21
N ALA A 451 -12.03 19.79 -15.89
CA ALA A 451 -12.84 18.87 -15.10
C ALA A 451 -14.33 19.18 -15.21
N ARG A 452 -14.70 20.46 -15.12
CA ARG A 452 -16.09 20.91 -15.26
C ARG A 452 -16.67 20.64 -16.64
N ALA A 453 -15.85 20.75 -17.69
CA ALA A 453 -16.23 20.37 -19.06
C ALA A 453 -16.54 18.87 -19.21
N ASN A 454 -16.08 18.04 -18.27
CA ASN A 454 -16.38 16.61 -18.16
C ASN A 454 -17.45 16.28 -17.11
N TYR A 455 -18.30 17.23 -16.74
CA TYR A 455 -19.38 17.09 -15.75
C TYR A 455 -18.90 16.74 -14.32
N ILE A 456 -17.64 17.10 -13.98
CA ILE A 456 -17.07 16.91 -12.66
C ILE A 456 -17.11 18.24 -11.91
N GLU A 457 -17.75 18.26 -10.75
CA GLU A 457 -17.70 19.38 -9.80
C GLU A 457 -16.32 19.43 -9.16
N VAL A 458 -15.76 20.63 -8.99
CA VAL A 458 -14.42 20.79 -8.41
C VAL A 458 -14.50 21.58 -7.11
N ILE A 459 -14.00 20.95 -6.04
CA ILE A 459 -14.02 21.47 -4.68
C ILE A 459 -12.56 21.68 -4.23
N PRO A 460 -12.16 22.89 -3.81
CA PRO A 460 -10.85 23.10 -3.21
C PRO A 460 -10.81 22.47 -1.81
N LEU A 461 -9.72 21.73 -1.53
CA LEU A 461 -9.28 21.40 -0.20
C LEU A 461 -8.10 22.32 0.11
N PHE A 462 -8.16 23.02 1.24
CA PHE A 462 -7.11 23.89 1.70
C PHE A 462 -6.81 23.54 3.15
N GLN A 463 -5.66 22.93 3.40
CA GLN A 463 -5.25 22.49 4.74
C GLN A 463 -5.14 23.68 5.70
N SER A 464 -5.82 23.59 6.82
CA SER A 464 -5.84 24.61 7.87
C SER A 464 -5.74 23.97 9.25
N LEU A 465 -5.21 24.69 10.19
CA LEU A 465 -4.86 24.35 11.57
C LEU A 465 -3.80 23.24 11.67
N GLY A 466 -4.12 21.98 11.36
CA GLY A 466 -3.17 20.89 11.17
C GLY A 466 -2.59 20.87 9.76
N HIS A 467 -1.52 20.11 9.54
CA HIS A 467 -0.84 19.97 8.23
C HIS A 467 -0.50 21.30 7.54
N CYS A 468 -0.15 22.32 8.36
CA CYS A 468 0.16 23.66 7.86
C CYS A 468 1.65 23.88 7.60
N GLU A 469 2.43 22.84 7.31
CA GLU A 469 3.84 22.93 6.93
C GLU A 469 4.06 23.84 5.70
N TRP A 470 3.07 23.93 4.82
CA TRP A 470 3.07 24.84 3.68
C TRP A 470 3.25 26.30 4.07
N LEU A 471 2.67 26.72 5.21
CA LEU A 471 2.73 28.08 5.74
C LEU A 471 4.15 28.49 6.17
N PHE A 472 4.95 27.52 6.58
CA PHE A 472 6.28 27.73 7.17
C PHE A 472 7.43 27.43 6.21
N LYS A 473 7.13 27.08 4.95
CA LYS A 473 8.17 26.80 3.96
C LYS A 473 9.11 27.99 3.78
N ASN A 474 10.34 27.72 3.35
CA ASN A 474 11.39 28.70 3.14
C ASN A 474 11.76 29.53 4.42
N GLY A 475 11.48 28.95 5.62
CA GLY A 475 11.74 29.63 6.90
C GLY A 475 10.85 30.85 7.16
N GLN A 476 9.73 30.97 6.47
CA GLN A 476 8.80 32.07 6.63
C GLN A 476 7.77 31.80 7.73
N ASN A 477 7.13 32.87 8.23
CA ASN A 477 5.96 32.85 9.12
C ASN A 477 6.13 32.06 10.45
N VAL A 478 7.35 31.79 10.90
CA VAL A 478 7.62 31.02 12.11
C VAL A 478 6.94 31.61 13.35
N ASP A 479 6.77 32.95 13.37
CA ASP A 479 6.04 33.69 14.40
C ASP A 479 4.53 33.45 14.42
N LEU A 480 3.99 32.82 13.36
CA LEU A 480 2.59 32.39 13.29
C LEU A 480 2.38 30.98 13.84
N ALA A 481 3.43 30.20 14.09
CA ALA A 481 3.33 28.85 14.58
C ALA A 481 2.82 28.78 16.02
N GLU A 482 2.00 27.79 16.34
CA GLU A 482 1.62 27.46 17.71
C GLU A 482 2.85 26.96 18.50
N ASN A 483 3.65 26.11 17.88
CA ASN A 483 4.94 25.68 18.39
C ASN A 483 6.05 25.98 17.38
N PRO A 484 6.96 26.93 17.68
CA PRO A 484 8.07 27.26 16.79
C PRO A 484 9.06 26.09 16.56
N GLY A 485 9.05 25.08 17.45
CA GLY A 485 9.87 23.86 17.30
C GLY A 485 9.24 22.80 16.43
N THR A 486 7.92 22.90 16.12
CA THR A 486 7.19 21.96 15.27
C THR A 486 6.27 22.76 14.36
N LEU A 487 6.70 22.99 13.13
CA LEU A 487 6.07 23.93 12.19
C LEU A 487 4.96 23.23 11.36
N ASN A 488 3.93 22.72 12.03
CA ASN A 488 2.80 22.02 11.40
C ASN A 488 1.43 22.59 11.80
N VAL A 489 1.36 23.34 12.90
CA VAL A 489 0.12 23.92 13.41
C VAL A 489 0.31 25.41 13.64
N TYR A 490 -0.61 26.24 13.16
CA TYR A 490 -0.54 27.68 13.41
C TYR A 490 -1.23 28.09 14.72
N ASN A 491 -0.85 29.26 15.24
CA ASN A 491 -1.46 29.81 16.44
C ASN A 491 -2.80 30.51 16.14
N VAL A 492 -3.90 29.88 16.46
CA VAL A 492 -5.27 30.39 16.27
C VAL A 492 -5.48 31.79 16.92
N ARG A 493 -4.73 32.10 17.99
CA ARG A 493 -4.84 33.38 18.69
C ARG A 493 -4.01 34.48 18.05
N ASN A 494 -3.17 34.20 17.08
CA ASN A 494 -2.46 35.20 16.31
C ASN A 494 -3.39 35.75 15.21
N PRO A 495 -3.80 37.05 15.26
CA PRO A 495 -4.76 37.59 14.29
C PRO A 495 -4.22 37.66 12.86
N GLU A 496 -2.90 37.62 12.68
CA GLU A 496 -2.29 37.62 11.34
C GLU A 496 -2.54 36.33 10.59
N VAL A 497 -2.74 35.19 11.30
CA VAL A 497 -3.11 33.92 10.70
C VAL A 497 -4.44 34.07 9.94
N HIS A 498 -5.51 34.44 10.62
CA HIS A 498 -6.83 34.58 9.99
C HIS A 498 -6.85 35.65 8.89
N LYS A 499 -6.03 36.71 9.00
CA LYS A 499 -5.88 37.69 7.93
C LYS A 499 -5.19 37.12 6.71
N LEU A 500 -4.15 36.29 6.89
CA LEU A 500 -3.48 35.60 5.81
C LEU A 500 -4.41 34.59 5.15
N MET A 501 -5.07 33.77 5.98
CA MET A 501 -6.04 32.75 5.49
C MET A 501 -7.16 33.40 4.69
N THR A 502 -7.72 34.52 5.17
CA THR A 502 -8.75 35.26 4.40
C THR A 502 -8.24 35.65 3.03
N ARG A 503 -7.01 36.22 2.95
CA ARG A 503 -6.45 36.69 1.66
C ARG A 503 -6.25 35.53 0.67
N VAL A 504 -5.70 34.42 1.13
CA VAL A 504 -5.46 33.28 0.23
C VAL A 504 -6.77 32.59 -0.17
N LEU A 505 -7.71 32.46 0.75
CA LEU A 505 -9.01 31.90 0.45
C LEU A 505 -9.84 32.75 -0.50
N ASP A 506 -9.69 34.09 -0.46
CA ASP A 506 -10.30 34.97 -1.46
C ASP A 506 -9.76 34.68 -2.87
N GLU A 507 -8.45 34.40 -3.02
CA GLU A 507 -7.86 33.96 -4.30
C GLU A 507 -8.38 32.57 -4.73
N VAL A 508 -8.52 31.64 -3.76
CA VAL A 508 -9.07 30.29 -4.01
C VAL A 508 -10.51 30.39 -4.49
N VAL A 509 -11.34 31.16 -3.79
CA VAL A 509 -12.76 31.36 -4.17
C VAL A 509 -12.90 32.03 -5.53
N GLU A 510 -12.07 33.03 -5.82
CA GLU A 510 -12.05 33.70 -7.12
C GLU A 510 -11.72 32.71 -8.26
N LEU A 511 -10.72 31.85 -8.07
CA LEU A 511 -10.30 30.89 -9.09
C LEU A 511 -11.28 29.74 -9.25
N PHE A 512 -11.65 29.09 -8.13
CA PHE A 512 -12.47 27.87 -8.16
C PHE A 512 -13.96 28.16 -8.31
N GLN A 513 -14.45 29.32 -7.86
CA GLN A 513 -15.89 29.61 -7.76
C GLN A 513 -16.67 28.41 -7.18
N PRO A 514 -16.30 27.90 -6.01
CA PRO A 514 -16.79 26.62 -5.52
C PRO A 514 -18.10 26.77 -4.78
N ASN A 515 -18.90 25.69 -4.71
CA ASN A 515 -20.08 25.60 -3.84
C ASN A 515 -19.76 25.05 -2.45
N MET A 516 -18.55 24.53 -2.24
CA MET A 516 -18.06 23.95 -1.00
C MET A 516 -16.57 24.22 -0.85
N LEU A 517 -16.10 24.38 0.40
CA LEU A 517 -14.69 24.43 0.77
C LEU A 517 -14.41 23.31 1.78
N HIS A 518 -13.40 22.49 1.52
CA HIS A 518 -12.86 21.56 2.49
C HIS A 518 -11.68 22.22 3.20
N ILE A 519 -11.77 22.34 4.52
CA ILE A 519 -10.81 23.12 5.32
C ILE A 519 -9.69 22.28 5.96
N GLY A 520 -9.63 20.95 5.70
CA GLY A 520 -8.68 20.06 6.39
C GLY A 520 -9.07 19.83 7.84
N HIS A 521 -8.27 20.37 8.79
CA HIS A 521 -8.44 20.27 10.25
C HIS A 521 -8.22 18.88 10.84
N ASP A 522 -7.47 18.04 10.16
CA ASP A 522 -7.05 16.74 10.64
C ASP A 522 -5.75 16.79 11.45
N GLU A 523 -5.53 15.79 12.27
CA GLU A 523 -4.29 15.47 12.99
C GLU A 523 -3.60 16.66 13.67
N VAL A 524 -4.36 17.59 14.23
CA VAL A 524 -3.86 18.80 14.92
C VAL A 524 -2.92 18.45 16.09
N GLY A 525 -3.10 17.27 16.68
CA GLY A 525 -2.33 16.79 17.81
C GLY A 525 -3.20 16.19 18.91
N ASN A 526 -2.62 16.05 20.10
CA ASN A 526 -3.28 15.57 21.30
C ASN A 526 -3.02 16.49 22.50
N GLU A 527 -3.63 16.20 23.64
CA GLU A 527 -3.54 17.02 24.84
C GLU A 527 -2.11 17.20 25.41
N THR A 528 -1.15 16.39 24.97
CA THR A 528 0.24 16.48 25.43
C THR A 528 1.08 17.45 24.61
N ASN A 529 0.75 17.65 23.33
CA ASN A 529 1.53 18.46 22.41
C ASN A 529 0.80 19.69 21.85
N TYR A 530 -0.52 19.76 21.99
CA TYR A 530 -1.33 20.93 21.58
C TYR A 530 -2.33 21.32 22.69
N PRO A 531 -2.51 22.60 23.04
CA PRO A 531 -1.75 23.77 22.60
C PRO A 531 -0.35 23.81 23.25
N PHE A 532 0.64 24.33 22.53
CA PHE A 532 2.00 24.47 23.04
C PHE A 532 2.18 25.75 23.87
N GLN A 533 1.66 26.89 23.40
CA GLN A 533 1.81 28.17 24.08
C GLN A 533 1.03 28.21 25.40
N GLU A 534 1.66 28.71 26.47
CA GLU A 534 1.04 28.71 27.82
C GLU A 534 -0.28 29.49 27.88
N ALA A 535 -0.41 30.60 27.15
CA ALA A 535 -1.67 31.35 27.09
C ALA A 535 -2.78 30.53 26.45
N ASN A 536 -2.50 29.86 25.34
CA ASN A 536 -3.44 29.01 24.60
C ASN A 536 -3.80 27.75 25.40
N ARG A 537 -2.84 27.18 26.12
CA ARG A 537 -3.06 26.04 27.01
C ARG A 537 -4.06 26.33 28.13
N LYS A 538 -4.06 27.57 28.67
CA LYS A 538 -5.02 27.99 29.67
C LYS A 538 -6.45 28.11 29.13
N GLU A 539 -6.62 28.38 27.84
CA GLU A 539 -7.93 28.41 27.19
C GLU A 539 -8.43 27.00 26.84
N GLY A 540 -7.52 26.07 26.53
CA GLY A 540 -7.81 24.69 26.20
C GLY A 540 -7.89 24.43 24.69
N GLY A 541 -7.36 23.28 24.27
CA GLY A 541 -7.29 22.90 22.85
C GLY A 541 -8.65 22.82 22.17
N ALA A 542 -9.66 22.23 22.83
CA ALA A 542 -11.01 22.17 22.28
C ALA A 542 -11.57 23.56 21.90
N LYS A 543 -11.39 24.53 22.78
CA LYS A 543 -11.89 25.88 22.48
C LYS A 543 -11.20 26.53 21.30
N LEU A 544 -9.88 26.34 21.16
CA LEU A 544 -9.12 26.90 20.05
C LEU A 544 -9.55 26.26 18.72
N ILE A 545 -9.69 24.95 18.68
CA ILE A 545 -10.12 24.19 17.48
C ILE A 545 -11.53 24.61 17.09
N MET A 546 -12.45 24.68 18.05
CA MET A 546 -13.83 25.12 17.79
C MET A 546 -13.93 26.56 17.30
N ASP A 547 -13.14 27.47 17.87
CA ASP A 547 -13.12 28.87 17.44
C ASP A 547 -12.59 29.03 16.01
N ASP A 548 -11.58 28.24 15.65
CA ASP A 548 -11.01 28.23 14.30
C ASP A 548 -11.99 27.66 13.26
N ILE A 549 -12.66 26.55 13.58
CA ILE A 549 -13.73 25.98 12.74
C ILE A 549 -14.83 27.02 12.48
N MET A 550 -15.26 27.74 13.51
CA MET A 550 -16.31 28.75 13.36
C MET A 550 -15.86 29.93 12.51
N PHE A 551 -14.57 30.30 12.54
CA PHE A 551 -14.02 31.30 11.62
C PHE A 551 -14.20 30.87 10.15
N TYR A 552 -13.86 29.63 9.79
CA TYR A 552 -14.04 29.13 8.42
C TYR A 552 -15.51 28.91 8.07
N TYR A 553 -16.32 28.49 9.03
CA TYR A 553 -17.77 28.39 8.82
C TYR A 553 -18.38 29.75 8.45
N ASP A 554 -18.07 30.81 9.23
CA ASP A 554 -18.53 32.17 8.95
C ASP A 554 -18.01 32.67 7.59
N TYR A 555 -16.75 32.34 7.23
CA TYR A 555 -16.21 32.65 5.92
C TYR A 555 -17.01 31.94 4.81
N CYS A 556 -17.27 30.66 4.94
CA CYS A 556 -18.08 29.91 3.97
C CYS A 556 -19.50 30.47 3.82
N GLN A 557 -20.17 30.79 4.94
CA GLN A 557 -21.51 31.36 4.91
C GLN A 557 -21.56 32.71 4.19
N LYS A 558 -20.55 33.56 4.42
CA LYS A 558 -20.40 34.84 3.72
C LYS A 558 -20.30 34.70 2.20
N HIS A 559 -19.67 33.61 1.75
CA HIS A 559 -19.45 33.30 0.31
C HIS A 559 -20.50 32.33 -0.26
N ASN A 560 -21.58 32.01 0.48
CA ASN A 560 -22.61 31.06 0.09
C ASN A 560 -22.08 29.67 -0.24
N MET A 561 -21.08 29.20 0.48
CA MET A 561 -20.45 27.88 0.33
C MET A 561 -20.85 26.99 1.51
N LYS A 562 -20.90 25.69 1.27
CA LYS A 562 -20.88 24.66 2.29
C LYS A 562 -19.46 24.50 2.82
N MET A 563 -19.33 23.99 4.04
CA MET A 563 -18.03 23.66 4.63
C MET A 563 -17.90 22.16 4.83
N MET A 564 -16.73 21.61 4.55
CA MET A 564 -16.35 20.22 4.85
C MET A 564 -15.04 20.23 5.65
N MET A 565 -14.87 19.26 6.54
CA MET A 565 -13.64 19.04 7.31
C MET A 565 -13.44 17.54 7.58
N TRP A 566 -12.21 17.14 7.90
CA TRP A 566 -11.93 15.79 8.37
C TRP A 566 -12.54 15.54 9.75
N HIS A 567 -12.85 14.28 10.05
CA HIS A 567 -13.63 13.91 11.25
C HIS A 567 -12.76 13.55 12.47
N ASP A 568 -11.50 13.19 12.26
CA ASP A 568 -10.65 12.46 13.21
C ASP A 568 -10.47 13.16 14.57
N MET A 569 -10.45 14.49 14.59
CA MET A 569 -10.40 15.25 15.84
C MET A 569 -11.67 15.09 16.69
N PHE A 570 -12.77 14.59 16.13
CA PHE A 570 -14.10 14.53 16.75
C PHE A 570 -14.57 13.12 17.15
N ILE A 571 -13.68 12.15 17.16
CA ILE A 571 -13.99 10.76 17.57
C ILE A 571 -14.05 10.61 19.09
N ARG A 572 -14.89 9.67 19.58
CA ARG A 572 -15.02 9.43 21.03
C ARG A 572 -13.87 8.63 21.63
N THR A 573 -13.30 7.73 20.84
CA THR A 573 -12.16 6.91 21.26
C THR A 573 -10.89 7.53 20.69
N PRO A 574 -10.12 8.30 21.51
CA PRO A 574 -8.91 8.96 21.02
C PRO A 574 -7.90 7.97 20.48
N GLN A 575 -7.30 8.33 19.36
CA GLN A 575 -6.09 7.67 18.85
C GLN A 575 -4.85 8.42 19.39
N LYS A 576 -3.66 7.84 19.21
CA LYS A 576 -2.42 8.42 19.77
C LYS A 576 -2.15 9.87 19.30
N THR A 577 -2.55 10.20 18.08
CA THR A 577 -2.25 11.48 17.42
C THR A 577 -3.44 12.43 17.30
N HIS A 578 -4.67 11.95 17.51
CA HIS A 578 -5.89 12.73 17.29
C HIS A 578 -7.08 12.20 18.09
N GLY A 579 -8.20 12.91 18.07
CA GLY A 579 -9.43 12.50 18.71
C GLY A 579 -9.44 12.68 20.24
N SER A 580 -8.76 13.72 20.74
CA SER A 580 -8.76 14.08 22.15
C SER A 580 -9.52 15.39 22.41
N PHE A 581 -9.29 16.04 23.55
CA PHE A 581 -9.88 17.33 23.96
C PHE A 581 -11.39 17.32 24.28
N GLY A 582 -12.07 16.17 24.25
CA GLY A 582 -13.53 16.12 24.41
C GLY A 582 -14.31 16.72 23.23
N LEU A 583 -13.70 16.81 22.06
CA LEU A 583 -14.32 17.38 20.86
C LEU A 583 -15.52 16.56 20.35
N ALA A 584 -15.61 15.27 20.69
CA ALA A 584 -16.79 14.47 20.37
C ALA A 584 -18.09 15.01 21.00
N GLU A 585 -18.00 15.63 22.19
CA GLU A 585 -19.11 16.31 22.84
C GLU A 585 -19.28 17.73 22.32
N GLU A 586 -18.18 18.42 22.03
CA GLU A 586 -18.20 19.80 21.51
C GLU A 586 -18.80 19.87 20.10
N ARG A 587 -18.65 18.83 19.26
CA ARG A 587 -19.23 18.79 17.90
C ARG A 587 -20.77 18.98 17.91
N LEU A 588 -21.43 18.65 19.03
CA LEU A 588 -22.87 18.89 19.16
C LEU A 588 -23.25 20.37 19.12
N LYS A 589 -22.30 21.29 19.28
CA LYS A 589 -22.48 22.73 19.17
C LYS A 589 -22.28 23.26 17.75
N LEU A 590 -21.74 22.47 16.85
CA LEU A 590 -21.48 22.83 15.44
C LEU A 590 -22.79 22.91 14.65
N PRO A 591 -22.88 23.80 13.65
CA PRO A 591 -23.93 23.80 12.64
C PRO A 591 -24.07 22.45 11.92
N ARG A 592 -25.31 22.00 11.69
CA ARG A 592 -25.61 20.67 11.12
C ARG A 592 -25.46 20.59 9.61
N ASP A 593 -25.12 21.67 8.95
CA ASP A 593 -24.80 21.74 7.53
C ASP A 593 -23.29 21.64 7.24
N ILE A 594 -22.46 21.46 8.28
CA ILE A 594 -21.04 21.11 8.14
C ILE A 594 -20.91 19.65 7.75
N TYR A 595 -20.16 19.37 6.69
CA TYR A 595 -19.88 18.02 6.21
C TYR A 595 -18.67 17.43 6.94
N PHE A 596 -18.79 16.20 7.41
CA PHE A 596 -17.64 15.42 7.88
C PHE A 596 -17.13 14.48 6.79
N ALA A 597 -15.86 14.65 6.43
CA ALA A 597 -15.11 13.69 5.64
C ALA A 597 -14.52 12.62 6.58
N PHE A 598 -15.17 11.47 6.62
CA PHE A 598 -14.79 10.36 7.51
C PHE A 598 -13.78 9.47 6.81
N TRP A 599 -12.51 9.55 7.20
CA TRP A 599 -11.47 8.66 6.72
C TRP A 599 -11.16 7.54 7.73
N ASP A 600 -10.98 6.33 7.21
CA ASP A 600 -10.51 5.17 7.96
C ASP A 600 -9.89 4.20 6.96
N TYR A 601 -8.59 3.96 7.07
CA TYR A 601 -7.83 3.15 6.10
C TYR A 601 -7.55 1.74 6.62
N GLY A 602 -8.04 1.44 7.83
CA GLY A 602 -7.84 0.15 8.49
C GLY A 602 -8.61 -1.02 7.86
N ALA A 603 -8.20 -2.22 8.23
CA ALA A 603 -8.92 -3.45 7.88
C ALA A 603 -10.31 -3.51 8.55
N THR A 604 -10.48 -2.85 9.69
CA THR A 604 -11.76 -2.68 10.41
C THR A 604 -12.14 -1.22 10.36
N VAL A 605 -13.39 -0.91 10.01
CA VAL A 605 -13.93 0.45 9.93
C VAL A 605 -14.72 0.78 11.20
N ASP A 606 -14.53 1.99 11.73
CA ASP A 606 -15.32 2.49 12.87
C ASP A 606 -16.74 2.92 12.44
N GLU A 607 -17.61 1.94 12.25
CA GLU A 607 -19.01 2.15 11.89
C GLU A 607 -19.80 2.91 12.98
N ASN A 608 -19.34 2.87 14.25
CA ASN A 608 -20.01 3.55 15.34
C ASN A 608 -19.92 5.08 15.20
N THR A 609 -18.74 5.60 14.88
CA THR A 609 -18.56 7.04 14.65
C THR A 609 -19.40 7.51 13.47
N VAL A 610 -19.47 6.75 12.37
CA VAL A 610 -20.34 7.08 11.22
C VAL A 610 -21.80 7.16 11.63
N ARG A 611 -22.28 6.17 12.39
CA ARG A 611 -23.66 6.16 12.91
C ARG A 611 -23.94 7.35 13.83
N GLU A 612 -23.04 7.65 14.76
CA GLU A 612 -23.19 8.79 15.68
C GLU A 612 -23.31 10.10 14.92
N LEU A 613 -22.44 10.36 13.94
CA LEU A 613 -22.49 11.58 13.13
C LEU A 613 -23.84 11.73 12.40
N HIS A 614 -24.39 10.64 11.86
CA HIS A 614 -25.70 10.64 11.21
C HIS A 614 -26.84 10.87 12.22
N GLU A 615 -26.82 10.20 13.37
CA GLU A 615 -27.83 10.38 14.43
C GLU A 615 -27.81 11.82 14.99
N GLU A 616 -26.65 12.45 14.99
CA GLU A 616 -26.46 13.85 15.38
C GLU A 616 -26.88 14.84 14.28
N GLY A 617 -27.18 14.34 13.07
CA GLY A 617 -27.70 15.13 11.95
C GLY A 617 -26.64 15.76 11.03
N PHE A 618 -25.41 15.28 11.05
CA PHE A 618 -24.36 15.74 10.14
C PHE A 618 -24.36 14.99 8.81
N PRO A 619 -24.14 15.66 7.68
CA PRO A 619 -23.83 15.00 6.43
C PRO A 619 -22.43 14.42 6.47
N VAL A 620 -22.26 13.16 6.02
CA VAL A 620 -21.00 12.43 6.07
C VAL A 620 -20.61 11.95 4.68
N VAL A 621 -19.33 12.09 4.31
CA VAL A 621 -18.71 11.49 3.15
C VAL A 621 -17.65 10.50 3.63
N LEU A 622 -17.74 9.23 3.24
CA LEU A 622 -16.77 8.22 3.64
C LEU A 622 -15.56 8.23 2.71
N CYS A 623 -14.35 8.14 3.28
CA CYS A 623 -13.11 8.33 2.56
C CYS A 623 -12.20 7.11 2.73
N GLY A 624 -11.87 6.44 1.63
CA GLY A 624 -10.93 5.32 1.59
C GLY A 624 -9.64 5.69 0.86
N TRP A 625 -8.66 4.80 0.89
CA TRP A 625 -7.36 5.00 0.29
C TRP A 625 -7.04 3.86 -0.70
N ASP A 626 -5.88 3.24 -0.64
CA ASP A 626 -5.33 2.27 -1.60
C ASP A 626 -5.83 0.82 -1.43
N SER A 627 -6.42 0.47 -0.29
CA SER A 627 -6.93 -0.87 -0.03
C SER A 627 -8.34 -1.09 -0.59
N THR A 628 -8.48 -1.94 -1.60
CA THR A 628 -9.80 -2.28 -2.15
C THR A 628 -10.72 -2.99 -1.16
N ALA A 629 -10.16 -3.74 -0.19
CA ALA A 629 -10.95 -4.35 0.89
C ALA A 629 -11.55 -3.28 1.81
N ASN A 630 -10.80 -2.23 2.13
CA ASN A 630 -11.28 -1.07 2.88
C ASN A 630 -12.31 -0.28 2.05
N ILE A 631 -12.01 0.05 0.80
CA ILE A 631 -12.93 0.72 -0.14
C ILE A 631 -14.27 -0.01 -0.22
N ARG A 632 -14.24 -1.35 -0.29
CA ARG A 632 -15.45 -2.20 -0.30
C ARG A 632 -16.31 -1.98 0.95
N LYS A 633 -15.71 -1.97 2.12
CA LYS A 633 -16.42 -1.75 3.40
C LYS A 633 -17.02 -0.35 3.46
N LEU A 634 -16.23 0.67 3.15
CA LEU A 634 -16.66 2.06 3.21
C LEU A 634 -17.78 2.38 2.22
N THR A 635 -17.68 1.94 0.96
CA THR A 635 -18.73 2.17 -0.04
C THR A 635 -20.05 1.47 0.31
N LYS A 636 -19.94 0.24 0.87
CA LYS A 636 -21.12 -0.49 1.38
C LYS A 636 -21.74 0.26 2.56
N LEU A 637 -20.93 0.66 3.54
CA LEU A 637 -21.38 1.43 4.71
C LEU A 637 -22.01 2.76 4.28
N ALA A 638 -21.43 3.48 3.31
CA ALA A 638 -21.97 4.72 2.79
C ALA A 638 -23.40 4.55 2.26
N LYS A 639 -23.65 3.49 1.50
CA LYS A 639 -25.01 3.17 1.00
C LYS A 639 -25.98 2.80 2.14
N GLU A 640 -25.54 1.93 3.06
CA GLU A 640 -26.38 1.41 4.14
C GLU A 640 -26.73 2.48 5.18
N SER A 641 -25.81 3.42 5.46
CA SER A 641 -26.04 4.53 6.39
C SER A 641 -26.77 5.72 5.77
N GLY A 642 -26.92 5.76 4.44
CA GLY A 642 -27.43 6.93 3.74
C GLY A 642 -26.48 8.12 3.76
N SER A 643 -25.17 7.86 3.80
CA SER A 643 -24.13 8.90 3.71
C SER A 643 -24.20 9.64 2.37
N THR A 644 -23.71 10.89 2.35
CA THR A 644 -23.71 11.75 1.14
C THR A 644 -22.97 11.11 -0.03
N GLY A 645 -21.92 10.33 0.25
CA GLY A 645 -21.15 9.67 -0.79
C GLY A 645 -19.86 9.06 -0.31
N TYR A 646 -18.96 8.85 -1.29
CA TYR A 646 -17.66 8.24 -1.09
C TYR A 646 -16.58 9.03 -1.84
N MET A 647 -15.39 9.15 -1.23
CA MET A 647 -14.21 9.77 -1.80
C MET A 647 -13.01 8.80 -1.73
N THR A 648 -12.32 8.58 -2.84
CA THR A 648 -11.01 7.94 -2.83
C THR A 648 -9.95 9.00 -2.60
N THR A 649 -9.16 8.87 -1.54
CA THR A 649 -8.04 9.77 -1.23
C THR A 649 -6.74 9.27 -1.86
N ILE A 650 -5.78 10.17 -2.03
CA ILE A 650 -4.41 9.87 -2.46
C ILE A 650 -3.43 10.67 -1.60
N TRP A 651 -2.31 10.05 -1.26
CA TRP A 651 -1.24 10.66 -0.45
C TRP A 651 0.12 10.50 -1.14
N ALA A 652 0.14 10.82 -2.44
CA ALA A 652 1.31 10.64 -3.30
C ALA A 652 2.35 11.76 -3.20
N GLY A 653 2.04 12.83 -2.44
CA GLY A 653 2.85 14.04 -2.36
C GLY A 653 2.58 15.02 -3.51
N TYR A 654 3.10 16.23 -3.36
CA TYR A 654 2.79 17.37 -4.25
C TYR A 654 3.75 17.50 -5.44
N ASP A 655 4.93 16.92 -5.36
CA ASP A 655 6.03 17.09 -6.32
C ASP A 655 6.27 15.84 -7.18
N GLY A 656 5.24 15.05 -7.41
CA GLY A 656 5.40 13.73 -7.99
C GLY A 656 4.49 13.38 -9.15
N SER A 657 3.71 14.33 -9.68
CA SER A 657 2.71 14.02 -10.71
C SER A 657 3.30 13.39 -11.97
N ALA A 658 4.49 13.80 -12.41
CA ALA A 658 5.13 13.23 -13.59
C ALA A 658 5.51 11.74 -13.44
N THR A 659 5.73 11.30 -12.19
CA THR A 659 6.17 9.93 -11.84
C THR A 659 5.13 9.15 -11.06
N ILE A 660 3.89 9.65 -10.97
CA ILE A 660 2.85 9.08 -10.09
C ILE A 660 2.57 7.60 -10.39
N PHE A 661 2.60 7.17 -11.64
CA PHE A 661 2.45 5.75 -11.99
C PHE A 661 3.60 4.88 -11.48
N GLN A 662 4.81 5.43 -11.40
CA GLN A 662 5.98 4.72 -10.95
C GLN A 662 6.00 4.59 -9.43
N ARG A 663 5.60 5.65 -8.72
CA ARG A 663 5.67 5.72 -7.27
C ARG A 663 4.43 5.18 -6.57
N GLU A 664 3.24 5.44 -7.15
CA GLU A 664 1.96 5.30 -6.46
C GLU A 664 0.91 4.58 -7.31
N PHE A 665 1.34 3.58 -8.09
CA PHE A 665 0.45 2.83 -8.98
C PHE A 665 -0.79 2.29 -8.25
N ASN A 666 -0.63 1.79 -7.01
CA ASN A 666 -1.72 1.25 -6.19
C ASN A 666 -2.76 2.32 -5.86
N GLN A 667 -2.30 3.51 -5.48
CA GLN A 667 -3.20 4.62 -5.15
C GLN A 667 -3.96 5.09 -6.40
N VAL A 668 -3.30 5.11 -7.57
CA VAL A 668 -3.97 5.44 -8.85
C VAL A 668 -4.96 4.34 -9.24
N ALA A 669 -4.63 3.06 -9.05
CA ALA A 669 -5.55 1.95 -9.30
C ALA A 669 -6.76 1.98 -8.36
N ALA A 670 -6.60 2.44 -7.13
CA ALA A 670 -7.68 2.60 -6.16
C ALA A 670 -8.77 3.58 -6.64
N TYR A 671 -8.45 4.57 -7.48
CA TYR A 671 -9.46 5.41 -8.12
C TYR A 671 -10.44 4.60 -8.98
N ILE A 672 -9.96 3.55 -9.66
CA ILE A 672 -10.84 2.66 -10.45
C ILE A 672 -11.74 1.86 -9.52
N ALA A 673 -11.18 1.24 -8.49
CA ALA A 673 -11.95 0.45 -7.53
C ALA A 673 -12.98 1.32 -6.77
N GLY A 674 -12.56 2.49 -6.30
CA GLY A 674 -13.43 3.43 -5.58
C GLY A 674 -14.57 3.95 -6.44
N SER A 675 -14.28 4.37 -7.68
CA SER A 675 -15.30 4.85 -8.61
C SER A 675 -16.29 3.74 -9.02
N ALA A 676 -15.79 2.54 -9.32
CA ALA A 676 -16.63 1.40 -9.67
C ALA A 676 -17.59 1.05 -8.55
N ARG A 677 -17.10 0.99 -7.33
CA ARG A 677 -17.92 0.66 -6.15
C ARG A 677 -18.84 1.80 -5.73
N ALA A 678 -18.44 3.06 -5.88
CA ALA A 678 -19.35 4.18 -5.59
C ALA A 678 -20.51 4.25 -6.59
N TRP A 679 -20.28 3.84 -7.86
CA TRP A 679 -21.32 3.68 -8.85
C TRP A 679 -22.21 2.45 -8.59
N ASN A 680 -21.60 1.31 -8.26
CA ASN A 680 -22.29 0.05 -7.97
C ASN A 680 -21.66 -0.63 -6.76
N THR A 681 -22.27 -0.50 -5.59
CA THR A 681 -21.73 -1.05 -4.33
C THR A 681 -21.67 -2.58 -4.28
N ALA A 682 -22.34 -3.27 -5.21
CA ALA A 682 -22.23 -4.71 -5.39
C ALA A 682 -21.02 -5.14 -6.26
N GLU A 683 -20.24 -4.17 -6.77
CA GLU A 683 -19.04 -4.44 -7.57
C GLU A 683 -18.02 -5.27 -6.77
N GLU A 684 -17.41 -6.26 -7.44
CA GLU A 684 -16.39 -7.13 -6.85
C GLU A 684 -14.95 -6.74 -7.25
N ALA A 685 -14.77 -5.49 -7.74
CA ALA A 685 -13.45 -4.99 -8.07
C ALA A 685 -12.49 -5.13 -6.88
N ASN A 686 -11.36 -5.75 -7.13
CA ASN A 686 -10.26 -5.93 -6.19
C ASN A 686 -9.00 -5.22 -6.71
N ASN A 687 -7.93 -5.24 -5.95
CA ASN A 687 -6.68 -4.59 -6.32
C ASN A 687 -6.19 -5.05 -7.70
N PHE A 688 -6.27 -6.33 -7.97
CA PHE A 688 -5.84 -6.90 -9.24
C PHE A 688 -6.66 -6.39 -10.42
N SER A 689 -7.99 -6.50 -10.37
CA SER A 689 -8.86 -6.04 -11.46
C SER A 689 -8.75 -4.53 -11.69
N ALA A 690 -8.55 -3.75 -10.62
CA ALA A 690 -8.32 -2.31 -10.71
C ALA A 690 -6.97 -1.98 -11.39
N GLY A 691 -5.89 -2.67 -10.99
CA GLY A 691 -4.57 -2.51 -11.60
C GLY A 691 -4.55 -2.95 -13.06
N HIS A 692 -5.18 -4.07 -13.39
CA HIS A 692 -5.32 -4.55 -14.78
C HIS A 692 -6.07 -3.52 -15.63
N GLU A 693 -7.17 -2.99 -15.13
CA GLU A 693 -7.94 -1.97 -15.86
C GLU A 693 -7.16 -0.66 -16.00
N LEU A 694 -6.37 -0.26 -15.00
CA LEU A 694 -5.47 0.88 -15.11
C LEU A 694 -4.45 0.67 -16.25
N THR A 695 -3.82 -0.50 -16.27
CA THR A 695 -2.88 -0.88 -17.33
C THR A 695 -3.54 -0.86 -18.71
N ARG A 696 -4.73 -1.42 -18.83
CA ARG A 696 -5.49 -1.44 -20.08
C ARG A 696 -5.78 -0.03 -20.62
N ARG A 697 -6.01 0.94 -19.72
CA ARG A 697 -6.34 2.32 -20.12
C ARG A 697 -5.12 3.16 -20.46
N PHE A 698 -3.97 2.90 -19.84
CA PHE A 698 -2.76 3.73 -19.99
C PHE A 698 -1.62 3.04 -20.74
N PHE A 699 -1.52 1.72 -20.65
CA PHE A 699 -0.42 0.91 -21.17
C PHE A 699 -0.95 -0.32 -21.94
N PRO A 700 -1.88 -0.15 -22.92
CA PRO A 700 -2.53 -1.29 -23.57
C PRO A 700 -1.56 -2.19 -24.35
N GLU A 701 -0.41 -1.68 -24.75
CA GLU A 701 0.65 -2.45 -25.42
C GLU A 701 1.23 -3.56 -24.55
N VAL A 702 1.18 -3.41 -23.21
CA VAL A 702 1.67 -4.41 -22.26
C VAL A 702 0.73 -5.61 -22.15
N LEU A 703 -0.53 -5.44 -22.54
CA LEU A 703 -1.57 -6.48 -22.48
C LEU A 703 -1.71 -7.25 -23.80
N GLN A 704 -0.78 -7.09 -24.77
CA GLN A 704 -0.83 -7.82 -26.01
C GLN A 704 -0.60 -9.32 -25.76
N ASP A 705 -1.51 -10.13 -26.28
CA ASP A 705 -1.47 -11.57 -26.07
C ASP A 705 -0.37 -12.26 -26.88
N ASP A 706 0.50 -12.97 -26.19
CA ASP A 706 1.32 -14.01 -26.82
C ASP A 706 0.54 -15.33 -26.78
N GLU A 707 0.14 -15.86 -27.96
CA GLU A 707 -0.35 -17.23 -28.05
C GLU A 707 0.82 -18.15 -27.73
N CYS A 708 0.67 -19.01 -26.73
CA CYS A 708 1.68 -20.00 -26.36
C CYS A 708 1.58 -21.22 -27.26
N GLY A 709 2.65 -21.53 -27.97
CA GLY A 709 2.82 -22.80 -28.65
C GLY A 709 3.14 -23.96 -27.70
N ALA A 710 3.31 -25.18 -28.24
CA ALA A 710 3.73 -26.32 -27.45
C ALA A 710 5.15 -26.12 -26.93
N GLY A 711 5.30 -25.91 -25.62
CA GLY A 711 6.58 -25.64 -24.98
C GLY A 711 7.29 -26.89 -24.45
N VAL A 712 8.58 -26.77 -24.24
CA VAL A 712 9.44 -27.78 -23.57
C VAL A 712 9.78 -27.24 -22.16
N MET A 713 9.25 -27.91 -21.15
CA MET A 713 9.51 -27.57 -19.74
C MET A 713 10.97 -27.93 -19.37
N LEU A 714 11.69 -27.00 -18.78
CA LEU A 714 13.06 -27.22 -18.31
C LEU A 714 13.05 -27.86 -16.91
N ASP A 715 13.89 -28.89 -16.73
CA ASP A 715 14.16 -29.43 -15.39
C ASP A 715 15.21 -28.55 -14.68
N LEU A 716 14.76 -27.73 -13.71
CA LEU A 716 15.60 -26.82 -12.94
C LEU A 716 16.17 -27.46 -11.66
N SER A 717 15.91 -28.72 -11.38
CA SER A 717 16.27 -29.40 -10.11
C SER A 717 17.76 -29.34 -9.79
N ASN A 718 18.62 -29.35 -10.81
CA ASN A 718 20.08 -29.29 -10.62
C ASN A 718 20.60 -27.87 -10.36
N SER A 719 19.82 -26.83 -10.63
CA SER A 719 20.15 -25.41 -10.40
C SER A 719 19.42 -24.83 -9.20
N ALA A 720 18.46 -25.55 -8.65
CA ALA A 720 17.68 -25.12 -7.50
C ALA A 720 18.55 -25.05 -6.24
N ASN A 721 18.38 -23.98 -5.47
CA ASN A 721 19.18 -23.68 -4.27
C ASN A 721 18.35 -23.15 -3.10
N LEU A 722 17.03 -23.04 -3.25
CA LEU A 722 16.12 -22.53 -2.23
C LEU A 722 15.08 -23.60 -1.87
N ILE A 723 14.97 -23.92 -0.60
CA ILE A 723 13.91 -24.80 -0.07
C ILE A 723 12.63 -23.97 0.12
N LEU A 724 11.53 -24.44 -0.47
CA LEU A 724 10.21 -23.82 -0.33
C LEU A 724 9.39 -24.61 0.69
N ASP A 725 9.72 -24.47 1.96
CA ASP A 725 8.96 -25.05 3.06
C ASP A 725 8.61 -23.91 4.05
N PRO A 726 7.32 -23.69 4.40
CA PRO A 726 6.94 -22.61 5.32
C PRO A 726 7.62 -22.72 6.69
N GLU A 727 8.00 -23.92 7.09
CA GLU A 727 8.65 -24.21 8.37
C GLU A 727 10.19 -24.24 8.27
N GLU A 728 10.75 -24.27 7.05
CA GLU A 728 12.19 -24.47 6.78
C GLU A 728 12.77 -23.47 5.78
N TYR A 729 12.27 -22.24 5.71
CA TYR A 729 12.93 -21.24 4.87
C TYR A 729 14.39 -21.05 5.34
N PRO A 730 15.36 -21.05 4.41
CA PRO A 730 16.74 -20.79 4.77
C PRO A 730 16.89 -19.45 5.46
N PHE A 731 17.81 -19.41 6.38
CA PHE A 731 18.17 -18.24 7.16
C PHE A 731 18.36 -16.99 6.27
N GLY A 732 17.71 -15.89 6.61
CA GLY A 732 17.77 -14.63 5.86
C GLY A 732 16.89 -14.54 4.61
N VAL A 733 16.07 -15.55 4.32
CA VAL A 733 15.07 -15.51 3.24
C VAL A 733 13.73 -15.11 3.81
N GLU A 734 13.09 -14.13 3.19
CA GLU A 734 11.73 -13.73 3.56
C GLU A 734 10.73 -14.81 3.15
N ASN A 735 9.83 -15.16 4.07
CA ASN A 735 8.75 -16.10 3.80
C ASN A 735 7.75 -15.47 2.81
N ILE A 736 7.64 -16.05 1.63
CA ILE A 736 6.64 -15.66 0.63
C ILE A 736 5.42 -16.55 0.83
N SER A 737 4.31 -15.97 1.30
CA SER A 737 3.05 -16.69 1.45
C SER A 737 2.69 -17.43 0.16
N GLY A 738 2.34 -18.71 0.27
CA GLY A 738 1.95 -19.54 -0.85
C GLY A 738 3.10 -20.00 -1.79
N ALA A 739 4.36 -19.56 -1.62
CA ALA A 739 5.44 -19.98 -2.50
C ALA A 739 5.67 -21.51 -2.47
N CYS A 740 5.45 -22.14 -1.32
CA CYS A 740 5.56 -23.60 -1.18
C CYS A 740 4.45 -24.37 -1.94
N GLU A 741 3.33 -23.73 -2.24
CA GLU A 741 2.16 -24.30 -2.92
C GLU A 741 2.12 -23.98 -4.43
N VAL A 742 3.03 -23.13 -4.93
CA VAL A 742 3.07 -22.70 -6.35
C VAL A 742 2.97 -23.89 -7.31
N ASN A 743 3.67 -24.97 -7.01
CA ASN A 743 3.68 -26.17 -7.86
C ASN A 743 2.32 -26.89 -7.94
N GLU A 744 1.40 -26.63 -7.02
CA GLU A 744 0.07 -27.24 -7.00
C GLU A 744 -0.91 -26.54 -7.93
N HIS A 745 -0.55 -25.32 -8.38
CA HIS A 745 -1.40 -24.43 -9.18
C HIS A 745 -0.84 -24.17 -10.60
N LEU A 746 0.20 -24.87 -11.03
CA LEU A 746 0.82 -24.65 -12.35
C LEU A 746 -0.09 -24.94 -13.52
N ASP A 747 -1.09 -25.78 -13.35
CA ASP A 747 -2.11 -26.12 -14.35
C ASP A 747 -3.16 -25.01 -14.56
N GLU A 748 -3.19 -24.02 -13.69
CA GLU A 748 -4.05 -22.83 -13.85
C GLU A 748 -3.49 -21.84 -14.90
N LEU A 749 -2.22 -22.01 -15.30
CA LEU A 749 -1.58 -21.15 -16.29
C LEU A 749 -1.82 -21.67 -17.72
N ASN A 750 -1.88 -20.76 -18.68
CA ASN A 750 -1.97 -21.09 -20.10
C ASN A 750 -0.64 -21.61 -20.69
N VAL A 751 0.45 -21.58 -19.92
CA VAL A 751 1.76 -22.18 -20.22
C VAL A 751 1.97 -23.35 -19.28
N GLN A 752 2.40 -24.50 -19.81
CA GLN A 752 2.76 -25.63 -18.97
C GLN A 752 4.17 -25.46 -18.38
N PHE A 753 4.30 -25.68 -17.07
CA PHE A 753 5.57 -25.62 -16.34
C PHE A 753 5.86 -26.94 -15.63
N MET A 754 7.15 -27.30 -15.53
CA MET A 754 7.57 -28.45 -14.75
C MET A 754 7.69 -28.08 -13.27
N PRO A 755 6.93 -28.72 -12.37
CA PRO A 755 7.09 -28.47 -10.94
C PRO A 755 8.46 -28.96 -10.45
N MET A 756 9.15 -28.15 -9.66
CA MET A 756 10.32 -28.62 -8.93
C MET A 756 9.87 -29.51 -7.76
N ILE A 757 10.36 -30.76 -7.74
CA ILE A 757 9.91 -31.77 -6.78
C ILE A 757 10.41 -31.40 -5.37
N ARG A 758 9.46 -31.34 -4.42
CA ARG A 758 9.70 -31.16 -2.98
C ARG A 758 10.08 -32.51 -2.37
N ASN A 759 10.67 -32.53 -1.26
CA ASN A 759 10.96 -33.60 -0.28
C ASN A 759 12.20 -33.18 0.53
N GLY A 760 12.17 -31.96 1.13
CA GLY A 760 13.33 -31.38 1.83
C GLY A 760 14.50 -31.05 0.90
N LYS A 761 14.22 -30.88 -0.43
CA LYS A 761 15.20 -30.46 -1.43
C LYS A 761 14.85 -29.06 -1.97
N PRO A 762 15.85 -28.31 -2.44
CA PRO A 762 15.61 -27.03 -3.09
C PRO A 762 14.57 -27.15 -4.22
N ALA A 763 13.58 -26.27 -4.20
CA ALA A 763 12.45 -26.25 -5.13
C ALA A 763 12.26 -24.90 -5.84
N ALA A 764 13.19 -23.97 -5.67
CA ALA A 764 13.28 -22.71 -6.39
C ALA A 764 14.74 -22.28 -6.56
N ILE A 765 14.98 -21.30 -7.41
CA ILE A 765 16.29 -20.68 -7.61
C ILE A 765 16.22 -19.25 -7.08
N THR A 766 17.20 -18.90 -6.25
CA THR A 766 17.39 -17.51 -5.81
C THR A 766 18.84 -17.09 -5.99
N VAL A 767 19.08 -15.80 -6.03
CA VAL A 767 20.42 -15.19 -6.18
C VAL A 767 20.65 -14.18 -5.07
N LYS A 768 21.94 -13.91 -4.84
CA LYS A 768 22.37 -12.94 -3.84
C LYS A 768 21.72 -11.58 -4.08
N SER A 769 21.24 -11.01 -3.00
CA SER A 769 20.87 -9.60 -2.92
C SER A 769 21.42 -9.03 -1.60
N PRO A 770 21.39 -7.71 -1.37
CA PRO A 770 21.77 -7.15 -0.07
C PRO A 770 21.01 -7.77 1.10
N ASN A 771 19.78 -8.22 0.86
CA ASN A 771 18.92 -8.85 1.88
C ASN A 771 19.15 -10.37 1.99
N ASN A 772 19.71 -11.01 0.97
CA ASN A 772 19.98 -12.45 0.92
C ASN A 772 21.46 -12.70 0.52
N PRO A 773 22.41 -12.35 1.35
CA PRO A 773 23.82 -12.41 1.01
C PRO A 773 24.39 -13.84 0.93
N VAL A 774 23.67 -14.84 1.46
CA VAL A 774 24.10 -16.26 1.53
C VAL A 774 24.00 -17.00 0.21
N PHE A 775 23.24 -16.47 -0.76
CA PHE A 775 23.06 -17.08 -2.06
C PHE A 775 24.14 -16.66 -3.07
N PRO A 776 24.34 -17.41 -4.17
CA PRO A 776 25.33 -17.07 -5.18
C PRO A 776 24.95 -15.78 -5.91
N GLU A 777 25.93 -15.02 -6.38
CA GLU A 777 25.71 -13.79 -7.17
C GLU A 777 24.97 -14.08 -8.49
N SER A 778 25.18 -15.27 -9.03
CA SER A 778 24.50 -15.75 -10.24
C SER A 778 24.29 -17.24 -10.21
N VAL A 779 23.27 -17.72 -10.94
CA VAL A 779 22.97 -19.14 -11.13
C VAL A 779 22.93 -19.45 -12.61
N ILE A 780 23.67 -20.50 -13.02
CA ILE A 780 23.71 -20.99 -14.41
C ILE A 780 22.63 -22.06 -14.57
N ILE A 781 21.78 -21.88 -15.56
CA ILE A 781 20.69 -22.79 -15.91
C ILE A 781 21.00 -23.37 -17.32
N PRO A 782 21.31 -24.66 -17.44
CA PRO A 782 21.51 -25.30 -18.73
C PRO A 782 20.23 -25.35 -19.56
N VAL A 783 20.29 -24.98 -20.83
CA VAL A 783 19.16 -25.03 -21.76
C VAL A 783 19.42 -26.05 -22.87
N ASN A 784 20.60 -25.96 -23.53
CA ASN A 784 21.06 -26.86 -24.58
C ASN A 784 20.04 -27.08 -25.72
N SER A 785 19.32 -26.05 -26.09
CA SER A 785 18.25 -26.09 -27.11
C SER A 785 18.14 -24.75 -27.83
N LYS A 786 17.57 -24.79 -29.05
CA LYS A 786 17.02 -23.56 -29.66
C LYS A 786 15.69 -23.26 -29.04
N ALA A 787 15.36 -21.97 -28.94
CA ALA A 787 14.07 -21.49 -28.49
C ALA A 787 13.77 -20.14 -29.14
N ASP A 788 12.53 -19.94 -29.53
CA ASP A 788 12.02 -18.64 -29.97
C ASP A 788 11.67 -17.76 -28.77
N LYS A 789 11.04 -18.36 -27.75
CA LYS A 789 10.62 -17.70 -26.52
C LYS A 789 10.95 -18.57 -25.30
N LEU A 790 11.05 -17.88 -24.15
CA LEU A 790 11.14 -18.50 -22.83
C LEU A 790 10.07 -17.90 -21.93
N TYR A 791 9.26 -18.74 -21.34
CA TYR A 791 8.28 -18.38 -20.33
C TYR A 791 8.88 -18.63 -18.95
N ILE A 792 8.96 -17.62 -18.11
CA ILE A 792 9.70 -17.65 -16.86
C ILE A 792 8.77 -17.30 -15.71
N LEU A 793 8.44 -18.30 -14.87
CA LEU A 793 7.61 -18.13 -13.68
C LEU A 793 8.47 -17.66 -12.51
N HIS A 794 8.19 -16.48 -11.97
CA HIS A 794 9.03 -15.84 -10.98
C HIS A 794 8.29 -14.85 -10.08
N THR A 795 8.98 -14.37 -9.04
CA THR A 795 8.58 -13.22 -8.23
C THR A 795 9.80 -12.54 -7.62
N PHE A 796 9.62 -11.39 -6.98
CA PHE A 796 10.66 -10.71 -6.22
C PHE A 796 10.06 -10.04 -4.99
N MET A 797 10.88 -9.79 -3.97
CA MET A 797 10.45 -9.16 -2.72
C MET A 797 11.24 -7.87 -2.50
N PRO A 798 10.67 -6.71 -2.78
CA PRO A 798 11.25 -5.46 -2.29
C PRO A 798 10.96 -5.36 -0.78
N ARG A 799 11.90 -4.84 -0.03
CA ARG A 799 11.60 -4.36 1.31
C ARG A 799 10.85 -3.06 1.18
N MET A 800 9.70 -2.94 1.83
CA MET A 800 8.90 -1.77 2.21
C MET A 800 9.03 -0.46 1.38
N ASP A 801 10.05 -0.32 0.56
CA ASP A 801 10.21 0.78 -0.38
C ASP A 801 9.48 0.37 -1.66
N VAL A 802 8.49 1.14 -2.04
CA VAL A 802 7.83 1.00 -3.33
C VAL A 802 8.90 0.98 -4.41
N THR A 803 9.02 -0.15 -5.09
CA THR A 803 9.95 -0.25 -6.21
C THR A 803 9.31 0.42 -7.41
N ASP A 804 9.93 1.47 -7.91
CA ASP A 804 9.45 2.19 -9.09
C ASP A 804 9.24 1.25 -10.28
N LEU A 805 8.15 1.46 -11.02
CA LEU A 805 7.91 0.74 -12.27
C LEU A 805 9.09 0.96 -13.24
N GLY A 806 9.50 -0.13 -13.89
CA GLY A 806 10.67 -0.13 -14.77
C GLY A 806 12.00 -0.38 -14.06
N THR A 807 12.02 -0.48 -12.72
CA THR A 807 13.22 -0.87 -11.97
C THR A 807 13.70 -2.25 -12.39
N VAL A 808 14.98 -2.40 -12.71
CA VAL A 808 15.57 -3.69 -13.04
C VAL A 808 15.85 -4.47 -11.77
N VAL A 809 15.11 -5.56 -11.55
CA VAL A 809 15.19 -6.40 -10.34
C VAL A 809 16.09 -7.62 -10.49
N ALA A 810 16.28 -8.08 -11.72
CA ALA A 810 17.20 -9.17 -12.09
C ALA A 810 17.62 -9.01 -13.56
N GLU A 811 18.55 -9.84 -14.01
CA GLU A 811 18.94 -9.93 -15.42
C GLU A 811 19.13 -11.39 -15.82
N TYR A 812 18.69 -11.72 -17.03
CA TYR A 812 19.01 -12.99 -17.68
C TYR A 812 20.06 -12.79 -18.77
N THR A 813 21.21 -13.45 -18.64
CA THR A 813 22.22 -13.52 -19.71
C THR A 813 22.05 -14.81 -20.46
N VAL A 814 21.60 -14.74 -21.72
CA VAL A 814 21.44 -15.86 -22.64
C VAL A 814 22.77 -16.11 -23.35
N ASN A 815 23.35 -17.29 -23.16
CA ASN A 815 24.63 -17.70 -23.77
C ASN A 815 24.38 -18.68 -24.90
N TYR A 816 24.93 -18.38 -26.07
CA TYR A 816 24.76 -19.16 -27.28
C TYR A 816 25.96 -20.09 -27.59
N ASP A 817 25.73 -21.04 -28.48
CA ASP A 817 26.71 -22.05 -28.89
C ASP A 817 27.93 -21.46 -29.65
N ASP A 818 27.81 -20.26 -30.22
CA ASP A 818 28.88 -19.52 -30.87
C ASP A 818 29.68 -18.61 -29.89
N ASN A 819 29.49 -18.76 -28.58
CA ASN A 819 30.08 -17.97 -27.48
C ASN A 819 29.68 -16.49 -27.47
N THR A 820 28.64 -16.11 -28.18
CA THR A 820 28.00 -14.81 -27.99
C THR A 820 26.98 -14.86 -26.86
N SER A 821 26.67 -13.71 -26.29
CA SER A 821 25.62 -13.62 -25.26
C SER A 821 24.82 -12.33 -25.36
N VAL A 822 23.59 -12.35 -24.83
CA VAL A 822 22.73 -11.18 -24.72
C VAL A 822 22.18 -11.13 -23.30
N THR A 823 22.26 -9.96 -22.67
CA THR A 823 21.68 -9.73 -21.34
C THR A 823 20.35 -9.01 -21.46
N ILE A 824 19.31 -9.56 -20.83
CA ILE A 824 17.95 -9.09 -20.87
C ILE A 824 17.55 -8.70 -19.44
N PRO A 825 17.21 -7.43 -19.19
CA PRO A 825 16.77 -6.99 -17.87
C PRO A 825 15.36 -7.49 -17.57
N VAL A 826 15.08 -7.81 -16.30
CA VAL A 826 13.75 -8.07 -15.75
C VAL A 826 13.29 -6.83 -15.01
N LYS A 827 12.20 -6.24 -15.46
CA LYS A 827 11.71 -4.96 -14.96
C LYS A 827 10.43 -5.13 -14.14
N HIS A 828 10.40 -4.48 -13.00
CA HIS A 828 9.18 -4.38 -12.19
C HIS A 828 8.06 -3.71 -12.98
N GLY A 829 6.85 -4.27 -12.89
CA GLY A 829 5.64 -3.77 -13.50
C GLY A 829 5.38 -4.24 -14.94
N SER A 830 6.42 -4.56 -15.73
CA SER A 830 6.25 -5.13 -17.09
C SER A 830 6.55 -6.62 -17.18
N ASP A 831 7.56 -7.08 -16.45
CA ASP A 831 8.05 -8.45 -16.56
C ASP A 831 7.76 -9.27 -15.30
N ILE A 832 7.70 -8.60 -14.17
CA ILE A 832 7.56 -9.20 -12.84
C ILE A 832 6.82 -8.26 -11.89
N ALA A 833 6.15 -8.82 -10.87
CA ALA A 833 5.54 -8.05 -9.79
C ALA A 833 5.75 -8.69 -8.42
N MET A 834 5.43 -7.93 -7.38
CA MET A 834 5.48 -8.38 -6.00
C MET A 834 4.31 -9.32 -5.68
N PRO A 835 4.51 -10.37 -4.88
CA PRO A 835 3.46 -11.35 -4.62
C PRO A 835 2.28 -10.82 -3.80
N TYR A 836 2.48 -9.78 -2.98
CA TYR A 836 1.44 -9.25 -2.09
C TYR A 836 0.66 -8.08 -2.65
N ASN A 837 1.08 -7.55 -3.78
CA ASN A 837 0.52 -6.32 -4.33
C ASN A 837 -0.21 -6.61 -5.62
N ASP A 838 -1.51 -6.95 -5.49
CA ASP A 838 -2.36 -7.31 -6.62
C ASP A 838 -2.58 -6.18 -7.63
N CYS A 839 -2.19 -4.94 -7.32
CA CYS A 839 -2.49 -3.80 -8.19
C CYS A 839 -1.30 -3.20 -8.94
N ASN A 840 -0.08 -3.70 -8.76
CA ASN A 840 1.10 -3.18 -9.46
C ASN A 840 1.28 -3.70 -10.88
N LEU A 841 0.18 -4.04 -11.61
CA LEU A 841 0.34 -4.97 -12.70
C LEU A 841 -0.05 -4.42 -14.05
N ALA A 842 0.99 -4.25 -14.84
CA ALA A 842 0.93 -4.25 -16.27
C ALA A 842 0.82 -5.66 -16.89
N LEU A 843 0.74 -6.73 -16.09
CA LEU A 843 0.75 -8.11 -16.59
C LEU A 843 -0.67 -8.70 -16.72
N PRO A 844 -0.98 -9.44 -17.82
CA PRO A 844 -2.29 -10.06 -18.00
C PRO A 844 -2.63 -11.09 -16.91
N MET A 845 -3.91 -11.20 -16.52
CA MET A 845 -4.37 -12.21 -15.56
C MET A 845 -4.02 -13.64 -15.92
N LYS A 846 -4.10 -13.98 -17.22
CA LYS A 846 -3.76 -15.31 -17.73
C LYS A 846 -2.28 -15.67 -17.58
N HIS A 847 -1.43 -14.68 -17.30
CA HIS A 847 0.00 -14.88 -17.02
C HIS A 847 0.29 -14.99 -15.53
N SER A 848 -0.72 -15.18 -14.69
CA SER A 848 -0.57 -15.26 -13.25
C SER A 848 -1.31 -16.44 -12.65
N LEU A 849 -0.80 -16.94 -11.52
CA LEU A 849 -1.49 -17.88 -10.65
C LEU A 849 -1.60 -17.32 -9.24
N LYS A 850 -2.63 -17.72 -8.51
CA LYS A 850 -2.80 -17.40 -7.10
C LYS A 850 -2.44 -18.61 -6.27
N SER A 851 -1.60 -18.43 -5.25
CA SER A 851 -1.24 -19.46 -4.30
C SER A 851 -1.20 -18.88 -2.89
N GLY A 852 -2.04 -19.37 -1.99
CA GLY A 852 -2.28 -18.76 -0.69
C GLY A 852 -2.77 -17.33 -0.83
N ASP A 853 -2.16 -16.39 -0.09
CA ASP A 853 -2.46 -14.96 -0.18
C ASP A 853 -1.62 -14.21 -1.21
N SER A 854 -0.79 -14.92 -1.98
CA SER A 854 0.14 -14.34 -2.93
C SER A 854 -0.23 -14.67 -4.37
N ARG A 855 0.25 -13.86 -5.30
CA ARG A 855 0.10 -14.05 -6.73
C ARG A 855 1.47 -14.07 -7.40
N PHE A 856 1.64 -14.95 -8.37
CA PHE A 856 2.89 -15.16 -9.11
C PHE A 856 2.62 -15.01 -10.60
N TRP A 857 3.59 -14.52 -11.34
CA TRP A 857 3.46 -14.27 -12.77
C TRP A 857 4.56 -14.96 -13.55
N TYR A 858 4.30 -15.17 -14.84
CA TYR A 858 5.38 -15.48 -15.75
C TYR A 858 5.58 -14.35 -16.78
N MET A 859 6.84 -14.10 -17.10
CA MET A 859 7.20 -13.22 -18.21
C MET A 859 7.45 -14.04 -19.48
N THR A 860 7.27 -13.41 -20.64
CA THR A 860 7.68 -13.94 -21.93
C THR A 860 8.99 -13.25 -22.35
N LEU A 861 10.08 -14.00 -22.34
CA LEU A 861 11.36 -13.54 -22.83
C LEU A 861 11.51 -13.96 -24.30
N VAL A 862 11.44 -13.02 -25.22
CA VAL A 862 11.68 -13.27 -26.64
C VAL A 862 13.17 -13.42 -26.87
N ASN A 863 13.58 -14.55 -27.46
CA ASN A 863 14.99 -14.79 -27.74
C ASN A 863 15.46 -13.90 -28.92
N PRO A 864 16.44 -13.02 -28.71
CA PRO A 864 16.95 -12.16 -29.80
C PRO A 864 17.60 -12.92 -30.97
N HIS A 865 18.00 -14.18 -30.74
CA HIS A 865 18.70 -15.02 -31.73
C HIS A 865 18.09 -16.43 -31.78
N PRO A 866 16.85 -16.59 -32.26
CA PRO A 866 16.17 -17.88 -32.26
C PRO A 866 16.84 -18.92 -33.16
N GLU A 867 17.63 -18.48 -34.14
CA GLU A 867 18.43 -19.31 -35.01
C GLU A 867 19.60 -20.03 -34.32
N LYS A 868 20.06 -19.50 -33.14
CA LYS A 868 21.19 -20.05 -32.38
C LYS A 868 20.70 -21.05 -31.32
N GLN A 869 21.56 -21.99 -30.96
CA GLN A 869 21.33 -22.83 -29.81
C GLN A 869 21.69 -22.06 -28.52
N ILE A 870 20.77 -22.02 -27.57
CA ILE A 870 21.06 -21.53 -26.23
C ILE A 870 21.77 -22.64 -25.45
N ASN A 871 23.00 -22.40 -25.01
CA ASN A 871 23.74 -23.34 -24.16
C ASN A 871 23.25 -23.22 -22.71
N SER A 872 23.15 -22.03 -22.23
CA SER A 872 22.70 -21.73 -20.86
C SER A 872 22.11 -20.35 -20.74
N ILE A 873 21.36 -20.16 -19.67
CA ILE A 873 20.91 -18.86 -19.18
C ILE A 873 21.59 -18.63 -17.83
N VAL A 874 22.08 -17.41 -17.60
CA VAL A 874 22.61 -17.01 -16.29
C VAL A 874 21.66 -16.01 -15.66
N LEU A 875 21.06 -16.38 -14.53
CA LEU A 875 20.30 -15.47 -13.70
C LEU A 875 21.26 -14.67 -12.83
N ASN A 876 21.21 -13.35 -12.91
CA ASN A 876 22.00 -12.42 -12.12
C ASN A 876 21.10 -11.59 -11.21
N GLY A 877 21.38 -11.58 -9.90
CA GLY A 877 20.66 -10.78 -8.92
C GLY A 877 21.01 -9.29 -9.02
N LYS A 878 20.10 -8.46 -8.52
CA LYS A 878 20.25 -7.01 -8.33
C LYS A 878 19.99 -6.64 -6.86
N THR A 879 19.30 -5.55 -6.65
CA THR A 879 19.09 -5.00 -5.30
C THR A 879 18.11 -5.82 -4.46
N TYR A 880 17.13 -6.47 -5.09
CA TYR A 880 16.02 -7.14 -4.38
C TYR A 880 16.13 -8.65 -4.42
N PRO A 881 15.64 -9.38 -3.39
CA PRO A 881 15.49 -10.83 -3.45
C PRO A 881 14.63 -11.24 -4.65
N TYR A 882 15.11 -12.20 -5.43
CA TYR A 882 14.48 -12.67 -6.64
C TYR A 882 14.32 -14.18 -6.58
N TYR A 883 13.15 -14.70 -7.01
CA TYR A 883 12.78 -16.09 -6.90
C TYR A 883 12.26 -16.61 -8.25
N LEU A 884 12.93 -17.60 -8.78
CA LEU A 884 12.58 -18.29 -10.02
C LEU A 884 12.04 -19.68 -9.70
N PHE A 885 10.83 -20.00 -10.19
CA PHE A 885 10.13 -21.25 -9.92
C PHE A 885 10.19 -22.21 -11.11
N ALA A 886 10.00 -21.75 -12.34
CA ALA A 886 9.96 -22.61 -13.50
C ALA A 886 10.32 -21.86 -14.80
N ILE A 887 10.81 -22.60 -15.81
CA ILE A 887 11.04 -22.11 -17.17
C ILE A 887 10.48 -23.10 -18.17
N THR A 888 9.76 -22.59 -19.17
CA THR A 888 9.33 -23.37 -20.35
C THR A 888 9.86 -22.68 -21.60
N ILE A 889 10.41 -23.43 -22.54
CA ILE A 889 10.92 -22.90 -23.82
C ILE A 889 9.96 -23.27 -24.96
N GLU A 890 9.69 -22.33 -25.85
CA GLU A 890 8.98 -22.50 -27.13
C GLU A 890 10.00 -22.54 -28.27
N LYS A 891 9.82 -23.51 -29.21
CA LYS A 891 10.70 -23.71 -30.37
C LYS A 891 10.04 -23.26 -31.64
#